data_7e21b7a2c7376bbc16aa36b82a87402c
#
_entry.id   7e21b7a2c7376bbc16aa36b82a87402c
#
_cell.length_a   1.000
_cell.length_b   1.000
_cell.length_c   1.000
_cell.angle_alpha   90.00
_cell.angle_beta   90.00
_cell.angle_gamma   90.00
#
_symmetry.space_group_name_H-M   'P 1'
#
loop_
_entity.id
_entity.type
_entity.pdbx_description
1 polymer ?
#
loop_
_entity_poly.entity_id
_entity_poly.type
_entity_poly.pdbx_seq_one_letter_code
_entity_poly.pdbx_strand_id
1 'polypeptide(L)'
;MTGLTNEQVQQRIEEGKINVNENPNTRSYKQIVRENVLTFFNFLNLALMIMVLLVGSYKNSMFMGIIVINTVIGIIQEVRAKKKLDKLAILTESKAVVLREGKKWSISTEKLVLDDILFLKTGDQVPADAKVLEGSIEVNESLLTGESDNLQKNEGDELFSGSFVTSGEACCQVIHVGKDNYASQITSEAKEFKRHNSELRNSLNAILKTISVIIVPMGMLLFYKQYYIAGNGIRDAVVNMVAAVLGMIPEGLVLLTSVALTLGALTLTRKNTLVQELYCIETLARVDTLCLDKTGTITAGTMCVEQVQPYVEGMEIKAPEAENENISESTINGTANQAQKVPEMAAAEAQSEVSVVAAQLQIGVVMGTTEQLSAQDSQGNVNTDLAISGAQPELTMGEIERVMANMMSVLKDKNATADALHKRFSRRTDMPVDHCIPFSSDRKYSGVAFKTEGTYLMGAAQFLFPDGNENLIKQCAAYGKEGLRVLVLAHSPNLNRENELPEGLKPVALFMLTDIIRDNAPETLAFFKDQGVDLKVISGDDPVTVSAIAKKAGLENADKYIDATTITTPEDMERAVEECSVFGRVTPQQKKEMVLALQKQKHTVAMTGDGVNDVLALKEADCSVVMAEGSDAAKNIANVVLMDSNFAAMPEIVNQGRRVVNNIRTAASMFLIKTIFSVLLCLITIFWGDSYPFEPIQMSLISACAVGIPTFLLAQENNFNKIESGFLRYVFMNAFPAAVTITGCVFTIMLVCQNVYHSNVMLSTACFLVTGWNYMAALKTVYAPLSRYRKIIIYGMQFIFFFAAVCVQNLLALGSLEFGMIILVFILMTFSPVVIEVITEWCRSLYNKAHEKEKKGIISLFLEKVQK
;
A
#
# COMPACT_ATOMS: atom_id res chain seq x y z
N MET A 1 0.56 -2.10 -44.61
CA MET A 1 1.40 -1.09 -43.94
C MET A 1 2.73 -1.72 -43.53
N THR A 2 3.87 -1.06 -43.73
CA THR A 2 5.21 -1.61 -43.42
C THR A 2 5.80 -1.04 -42.14
N GLY A 3 5.25 0.05 -41.63
CA GLY A 3 5.79 0.76 -40.50
C GLY A 3 7.14 1.46 -40.79
N LEU A 4 7.72 2.11 -39.77
CA LEU A 4 9.00 2.84 -39.88
C LEU A 4 10.17 1.86 -40.03
N THR A 5 11.22 2.30 -40.78
CA THR A 5 12.50 1.61 -40.82
C THR A 5 13.36 2.00 -39.64
N ASN A 6 14.39 1.19 -39.29
CA ASN A 6 15.30 1.51 -38.22
C ASN A 6 16.05 2.84 -38.40
N GLU A 7 16.36 3.22 -39.64
CA GLU A 7 16.96 4.51 -39.98
C GLU A 7 16.03 5.67 -39.67
N GLN A 8 14.73 5.54 -40.03
CA GLN A 8 13.71 6.55 -39.76
C GLN A 8 13.47 6.69 -38.25
N VAL A 9 13.45 5.57 -37.51
CA VAL A 9 13.33 5.59 -36.03
C VAL A 9 14.51 6.34 -35.41
N GLN A 10 15.76 6.06 -35.88
CA GLN A 10 16.95 6.73 -35.36
C GLN A 10 16.92 8.24 -35.68
N GLN A 11 16.47 8.62 -36.87
CA GLN A 11 16.28 10.02 -37.24
C GLN A 11 15.30 10.72 -36.32
N ARG A 12 14.14 10.09 -36.01
CA ARG A 12 13.14 10.64 -35.08
C ARG A 12 13.70 10.84 -33.66
N ILE A 13 14.55 9.90 -33.19
CA ILE A 13 15.24 9.99 -31.90
C ILE A 13 16.21 11.19 -31.89
N GLU A 14 17.00 11.38 -32.96
CA GLU A 14 17.95 12.49 -33.09
C GLU A 14 17.24 13.86 -33.20
N GLU A 15 16.05 13.88 -33.81
CA GLU A 15 15.17 15.07 -33.85
C GLU A 15 14.50 15.36 -32.50
N GLY A 16 14.68 14.49 -31.48
CA GLY A 16 14.01 14.61 -30.19
C GLY A 16 12.51 14.24 -30.18
N LYS A 17 12.02 13.61 -31.27
CA LYS A 17 10.62 13.17 -31.43
C LYS A 17 10.40 11.77 -30.86
N ILE A 18 10.70 11.60 -29.57
CA ILE A 18 10.56 10.38 -28.81
C ILE A 18 9.66 10.61 -27.60
N ASN A 19 8.91 9.59 -27.20
CA ASN A 19 7.92 9.66 -26.11
C ASN A 19 8.55 9.58 -24.72
N VAL A 20 9.54 10.43 -24.45
CA VAL A 20 10.18 10.51 -23.12
C VAL A 20 9.42 11.52 -22.27
N ASN A 21 8.89 11.07 -21.14
CA ASN A 21 8.35 11.95 -20.11
C ASN A 21 9.48 12.57 -19.27
N GLU A 22 9.61 13.88 -19.28
CA GLU A 22 10.61 14.61 -18.46
C GLU A 22 10.30 14.61 -16.95
N ASN A 23 9.15 14.12 -16.54
CA ASN A 23 8.79 13.93 -15.13
C ASN A 23 8.81 12.44 -14.78
N PRO A 24 9.97 11.83 -14.53
CA PRO A 24 10.02 10.47 -14.04
C PRO A 24 9.35 10.43 -12.67
N ASN A 25 8.46 9.47 -12.43
CA ASN A 25 7.82 9.23 -11.13
C ASN A 25 8.85 8.96 -10.02
N THR A 26 10.15 8.81 -10.35
CA THR A 26 11.24 8.56 -9.42
C THR A 26 12.24 9.72 -9.39
N ARG A 27 12.71 10.09 -8.19
CA ARG A 27 13.71 11.15 -7.98
C ARG A 27 15.00 10.85 -8.75
N SER A 28 15.58 11.86 -9.43
CA SER A 28 16.87 11.70 -10.09
C SER A 28 18.04 11.58 -9.09
N TYR A 29 19.16 10.97 -9.49
CA TYR A 29 20.36 10.91 -8.65
C TYR A 29 20.85 12.30 -8.24
N LYS A 30 20.79 13.30 -9.13
CA LYS A 30 21.12 14.69 -8.84
C LYS A 30 20.19 15.30 -7.79
N GLN A 31 18.90 14.97 -7.88
CA GLN A 31 17.90 15.43 -6.92
C GLN A 31 18.13 14.81 -5.54
N ILE A 32 18.43 13.50 -5.46
CA ILE A 32 18.78 12.84 -4.19
C ILE A 32 19.95 13.54 -3.51
N VAL A 33 21.04 13.78 -4.25
CA VAL A 33 22.21 14.48 -3.70
C VAL A 33 21.85 15.90 -3.24
N ARG A 34 21.11 16.64 -4.07
CA ARG A 34 20.71 18.03 -3.76
C ARG A 34 19.83 18.09 -2.51
N GLU A 35 18.83 17.23 -2.40
CA GLU A 35 17.90 17.21 -1.27
C GLU A 35 18.56 16.79 0.04
N ASN A 36 19.57 15.92 0.01
CA ASN A 36 20.33 15.54 1.20
C ASN A 36 21.39 16.57 1.61
N VAL A 37 21.98 17.29 0.66
CA VAL A 37 23.06 18.28 0.94
C VAL A 37 22.45 19.64 1.27
N LEU A 38 21.50 20.15 0.48
CA LEU A 38 20.93 21.48 0.61
C LEU A 38 19.72 21.50 1.54
N THR A 39 19.89 21.07 2.79
CA THR A 39 18.86 21.18 3.83
C THR A 39 19.08 22.45 4.66
N PHE A 40 18.00 23.00 5.22
CA PHE A 40 18.09 24.13 6.15
C PHE A 40 19.05 23.84 7.31
N PHE A 41 19.01 22.65 7.87
CA PHE A 41 19.86 22.26 9.00
C PHE A 41 21.33 22.12 8.60
N ASN A 42 21.65 21.59 7.41
CA ASN A 42 23.03 21.52 6.94
C ASN A 42 23.59 22.92 6.69
N PHE A 43 22.79 23.83 6.16
CA PHE A 43 23.18 25.22 6.00
C PHE A 43 23.42 25.91 7.36
N LEU A 44 22.53 25.71 8.32
CA LEU A 44 22.67 26.21 9.69
C LEU A 44 23.93 25.66 10.35
N ASN A 45 24.18 24.35 10.27
CA ASN A 45 25.36 23.72 10.82
C ASN A 45 26.67 24.23 10.18
N LEU A 46 26.66 24.50 8.87
CA LEU A 46 27.77 25.14 8.19
C LEU A 46 28.05 26.55 8.72
N ALA A 47 27.00 27.35 8.93
CA ALA A 47 27.13 28.67 9.52
C ALA A 47 27.68 28.61 10.97
N LEU A 48 27.19 27.68 11.77
CA LEU A 48 27.69 27.44 13.13
C LEU A 48 29.18 27.01 13.13
N MET A 49 29.57 26.13 12.21
CA MET A 49 30.98 25.73 12.03
C MET A 49 31.86 26.95 11.71
N ILE A 50 31.45 27.78 10.77
CA ILE A 50 32.18 28.97 10.41
C ILE A 50 32.37 29.88 11.64
N MET A 51 31.30 30.11 12.43
CA MET A 51 31.37 30.94 13.65
C MET A 51 32.38 30.35 14.67
N VAL A 52 32.38 29.04 14.89
CA VAL A 52 33.30 28.37 15.81
C VAL A 52 34.77 28.47 15.31
N LEU A 53 35.00 28.38 14.02
CA LEU A 53 36.32 28.54 13.42
C LEU A 53 36.82 29.97 13.52
N LEU A 54 35.97 30.97 13.32
CA LEU A 54 36.32 32.39 13.43
C LEU A 54 36.76 32.77 14.84
N VAL A 55 36.20 32.13 15.88
CA VAL A 55 36.63 32.38 17.28
C VAL A 55 37.79 31.47 17.73
N GLY A 56 38.42 30.73 16.80
CA GLY A 56 39.61 29.92 17.05
C GLY A 56 39.37 28.65 17.89
N SER A 57 38.12 28.10 17.91
CA SER A 57 37.78 26.92 18.68
C SER A 57 37.71 25.67 17.81
N TYR A 58 38.84 25.26 17.18
CA TYR A 58 38.93 24.20 16.18
C TYR A 58 38.41 22.85 16.65
N LYS A 59 38.65 22.46 17.93
CA LYS A 59 38.15 21.19 18.49
C LYS A 59 36.62 21.07 18.41
N ASN A 60 35.95 22.19 18.61
CA ASN A 60 34.49 22.24 18.60
C ASN A 60 33.85 22.25 17.20
N SER A 61 34.65 22.33 16.12
CA SER A 61 34.15 22.18 14.74
C SER A 61 33.99 20.72 14.31
N MET A 62 34.49 19.74 15.09
CA MET A 62 34.44 18.31 14.77
C MET A 62 33.00 17.75 14.64
N PHE A 63 31.97 18.43 15.18
CA PHE A 63 30.58 18.04 14.98
C PHE A 63 30.23 18.00 13.49
N MET A 64 30.86 18.84 12.67
CA MET A 64 30.59 18.86 11.22
C MET A 64 31.00 17.53 10.54
N GLY A 65 32.05 16.87 11.06
CA GLY A 65 32.47 15.54 10.58
C GLY A 65 31.34 14.50 10.71
N ILE A 66 30.63 14.51 11.83
CA ILE A 66 29.47 13.61 12.05
C ILE A 66 28.36 13.94 11.05
N ILE A 67 28.06 15.20 10.81
CA ILE A 67 27.02 15.64 9.88
C ILE A 67 27.36 15.23 8.44
N VAL A 68 28.61 15.41 8.03
CA VAL A 68 29.09 14.99 6.70
C VAL A 68 28.98 13.46 6.55
N ILE A 69 29.42 12.70 7.54
CA ILE A 69 29.29 11.25 7.54
C ILE A 69 27.81 10.82 7.43
N ASN A 70 26.93 11.41 8.21
CA ASN A 70 25.49 11.13 8.15
C ASN A 70 24.91 11.45 6.78
N THR A 71 25.24 12.60 6.20
CA THR A 71 24.81 13.00 4.85
C THR A 71 25.31 12.03 3.77
N VAL A 72 26.56 11.64 3.84
CA VAL A 72 27.16 10.67 2.88
C VAL A 72 26.50 9.30 3.00
N ILE A 73 26.30 8.81 4.23
CA ILE A 73 25.58 7.54 4.48
C ILE A 73 24.17 7.60 3.90
N GLY A 74 23.44 8.71 4.09
CA GLY A 74 22.10 8.92 3.55
C GLY A 74 22.09 8.86 2.03
N ILE A 75 22.97 9.60 1.37
CA ILE A 75 23.08 9.61 -0.09
C ILE A 75 23.38 8.20 -0.61
N ILE A 76 24.36 7.50 -0.02
CA ILE A 76 24.72 6.13 -0.45
C ILE A 76 23.53 5.17 -0.31
N GLN A 77 22.78 5.27 0.80
CA GLN A 77 21.64 4.41 1.03
C GLN A 77 20.49 4.69 0.07
N GLU A 78 20.13 5.96 -0.15
CA GLU A 78 19.08 6.34 -1.10
C GLU A 78 19.46 5.98 -2.55
N VAL A 79 20.72 6.18 -2.95
CA VAL A 79 21.21 5.79 -4.28
C VAL A 79 21.17 4.27 -4.47
N ARG A 80 21.61 3.50 -3.47
CA ARG A 80 21.52 2.02 -3.52
C ARG A 80 20.08 1.53 -3.60
N ALA A 81 19.19 2.17 -2.86
CA ALA A 81 17.77 1.85 -2.87
C ALA A 81 17.14 2.16 -4.23
N LYS A 82 17.35 3.38 -4.74
CA LYS A 82 16.89 3.76 -6.07
C LYS A 82 17.37 2.77 -7.13
N LYS A 83 18.68 2.44 -7.16
CA LYS A 83 19.22 1.50 -8.13
C LYS A 83 18.55 0.12 -8.11
N LYS A 84 18.07 -0.33 -6.93
CA LYS A 84 17.32 -1.59 -6.80
C LYS A 84 15.87 -1.44 -7.26
N LEU A 85 15.24 -0.34 -6.91
CA LEU A 85 13.86 -0.04 -7.34
C LEU A 85 13.80 0.16 -8.86
N ASP A 86 14.75 0.90 -9.46
CA ASP A 86 14.83 1.11 -10.91
C ASP A 86 14.96 -0.22 -11.68
N LYS A 87 15.72 -1.19 -11.15
CA LYS A 87 15.83 -2.53 -11.77
C LYS A 87 14.53 -3.32 -11.79
N LEU A 88 13.64 -3.05 -10.87
CA LEU A 88 12.35 -3.73 -10.75
C LEU A 88 11.27 -2.99 -11.54
N ALA A 89 11.33 -1.67 -11.59
CA ALA A 89 10.46 -0.86 -12.43
C ALA A 89 10.56 -1.27 -13.92
N ILE A 90 11.74 -1.72 -14.37
CA ILE A 90 11.93 -2.28 -15.73
C ILE A 90 11.04 -3.52 -15.97
N LEU A 91 10.69 -4.29 -14.93
CA LEU A 91 9.83 -5.47 -15.07
C LEU A 91 8.34 -5.13 -15.20
N THR A 92 7.95 -3.94 -14.74
CA THR A 92 6.56 -3.42 -14.82
C THR A 92 6.42 -2.31 -15.85
N GLU A 93 7.47 -2.03 -16.63
CA GLU A 93 7.43 -1.00 -17.65
C GLU A 93 6.34 -1.30 -18.68
N SER A 94 5.45 -0.34 -18.89
CA SER A 94 4.38 -0.45 -19.90
C SER A 94 4.99 -0.62 -21.28
N LYS A 95 4.48 -1.61 -22.02
CA LYS A 95 4.95 -1.94 -23.37
C LYS A 95 3.87 -1.62 -24.39
N ALA A 96 4.32 -1.07 -25.49
CA ALA A 96 3.47 -0.84 -26.66
C ALA A 96 3.84 -1.80 -27.78
N VAL A 97 2.85 -2.27 -28.51
CA VAL A 97 3.06 -3.12 -29.70
C VAL A 97 3.07 -2.23 -30.93
N VAL A 98 4.20 -2.16 -31.61
CA VAL A 98 4.39 -1.32 -32.80
C VAL A 98 4.76 -2.15 -34.03
N LEU A 99 4.42 -1.64 -35.19
CA LEU A 99 4.83 -2.19 -36.47
C LEU A 99 6.05 -1.42 -36.98
N ARG A 100 7.18 -2.11 -37.11
CA ARG A 100 8.40 -1.57 -37.73
C ARG A 100 8.99 -2.62 -38.68
N GLU A 101 9.44 -2.20 -39.84
CA GLU A 101 9.98 -3.10 -40.90
C GLU A 101 9.06 -4.28 -41.21
N GLY A 102 7.75 -4.09 -41.26
CA GLY A 102 6.77 -5.12 -41.52
C GLY A 102 6.57 -6.17 -40.43
N LYS A 103 7.18 -5.98 -39.21
CA LYS A 103 7.08 -6.90 -38.05
C LYS A 103 6.53 -6.18 -36.84
N LYS A 104 5.71 -6.90 -36.06
CA LYS A 104 5.24 -6.42 -34.75
C LYS A 104 6.33 -6.57 -33.70
N TRP A 105 6.64 -5.46 -33.02
CA TRP A 105 7.61 -5.39 -31.93
C TRP A 105 6.92 -4.92 -30.64
N SER A 106 7.22 -5.54 -29.54
CA SER A 106 6.84 -5.04 -28.22
C SER A 106 7.97 -4.21 -27.67
N ILE A 107 7.76 -2.91 -27.55
CA ILE A 107 8.77 -1.94 -27.08
C ILE A 107 8.25 -1.21 -25.83
N SER A 108 9.15 -0.62 -25.05
CA SER A 108 8.80 0.31 -23.99
C SER A 108 8.05 1.52 -24.55
N THR A 109 7.03 2.00 -23.84
CA THR A 109 6.29 3.20 -24.22
C THR A 109 7.18 4.45 -24.35
N GLU A 110 8.28 4.51 -23.60
CA GLU A 110 9.29 5.58 -23.70
C GLU A 110 10.10 5.55 -25.01
N LYS A 111 10.10 4.41 -25.73
CA LYS A 111 10.81 4.23 -27.00
C LYS A 111 9.92 4.42 -28.24
N LEU A 112 8.67 4.83 -28.02
CA LEU A 112 7.79 5.25 -29.10
C LEU A 112 8.33 6.53 -29.75
N VAL A 113 8.23 6.60 -31.07
CA VAL A 113 8.60 7.79 -31.83
C VAL A 113 7.41 8.28 -32.64
N LEU A 114 7.47 9.54 -33.06
CA LEU A 114 6.48 10.12 -33.94
C LEU A 114 6.33 9.28 -35.22
N ASP A 115 5.11 9.09 -35.71
CA ASP A 115 4.72 8.28 -36.89
C ASP A 115 4.84 6.76 -36.69
N ASP A 116 5.12 6.24 -35.47
CA ASP A 116 5.01 4.79 -35.22
C ASP A 116 3.58 4.29 -35.44
N ILE A 117 3.45 3.08 -35.94
CA ILE A 117 2.17 2.39 -36.06
C ILE A 117 1.97 1.53 -34.80
N LEU A 118 0.96 1.88 -34.01
CA LEU A 118 0.63 1.32 -32.72
C LEU A 118 -0.58 0.40 -32.82
N PHE A 119 -0.55 -0.76 -32.16
CA PHE A 119 -1.71 -1.63 -31.98
C PHE A 119 -2.22 -1.51 -30.56
N LEU A 120 -3.48 -1.15 -30.42
CA LEU A 120 -4.18 -1.02 -29.15
C LEU A 120 -5.30 -2.06 -29.04
N LYS A 121 -5.51 -2.59 -27.85
CA LYS A 121 -6.55 -3.56 -27.52
C LYS A 121 -7.17 -3.25 -26.15
N THR A 122 -8.27 -3.87 -25.85
CA THR A 122 -8.95 -3.77 -24.56
C THR A 122 -7.98 -3.95 -23.38
N GLY A 123 -8.01 -3.00 -22.42
CA GLY A 123 -7.16 -2.95 -21.24
C GLY A 123 -5.86 -2.18 -21.41
N ASP A 124 -5.46 -1.82 -22.63
CA ASP A 124 -4.28 -1.00 -22.89
C ASP A 124 -4.55 0.47 -22.54
N GLN A 125 -3.54 1.15 -22.01
CA GLN A 125 -3.51 2.61 -21.92
C GLN A 125 -2.90 3.18 -23.19
N VAL A 126 -3.48 4.26 -23.72
CA VAL A 126 -2.94 4.99 -24.89
C VAL A 126 -1.66 5.70 -24.47
N PRO A 127 -0.47 5.27 -24.98
CA PRO A 127 0.82 5.75 -24.48
C PRO A 127 1.26 7.10 -25.06
N ALA A 128 0.69 7.49 -26.18
CA ALA A 128 0.99 8.72 -26.90
C ALA A 128 -0.24 9.10 -27.75
N ASP A 129 -0.41 10.39 -28.05
CA ASP A 129 -1.54 10.78 -28.89
C ASP A 129 -1.42 10.10 -30.27
N ALA A 130 -2.51 9.52 -30.70
CA ALA A 130 -2.52 8.70 -31.91
C ALA A 130 -3.81 8.90 -32.69
N LYS A 131 -3.77 8.57 -33.99
CA LYS A 131 -4.92 8.60 -34.87
C LYS A 131 -5.28 7.19 -35.32
N VAL A 132 -6.54 6.82 -35.23
CA VAL A 132 -7.03 5.50 -35.67
C VAL A 132 -6.89 5.39 -37.17
N LEU A 133 -6.18 4.36 -37.66
CA LEU A 133 -6.00 4.06 -39.09
C LEU A 133 -6.94 2.93 -39.57
N GLU A 134 -7.18 1.94 -38.69
CA GLU A 134 -8.01 0.78 -39.02
C GLU A 134 -8.58 0.20 -37.71
N GLY A 135 -9.84 -0.21 -37.74
CA GLY A 135 -10.56 -0.77 -36.60
C GLY A 135 -11.47 0.22 -35.91
N SER A 136 -12.06 -0.20 -34.80
CA SER A 136 -12.95 0.61 -33.95
C SER A 136 -12.76 0.21 -32.50
N ILE A 137 -12.60 1.19 -31.64
CA ILE A 137 -12.37 0.98 -30.18
C ILE A 137 -13.19 1.95 -29.36
N GLU A 138 -13.61 1.50 -28.19
CA GLU A 138 -14.15 2.37 -27.15
C GLU A 138 -13.03 2.78 -26.20
N VAL A 139 -12.93 4.07 -25.93
CA VAL A 139 -11.95 4.62 -24.99
C VAL A 139 -12.63 5.42 -23.90
N ASN A 140 -12.07 5.36 -22.73
CA ASN A 140 -12.48 6.18 -21.59
C ASN A 140 -11.43 7.27 -21.37
N GLU A 141 -11.87 8.52 -21.42
CA GLU A 141 -11.02 9.70 -21.29
C GLU A 141 -11.16 10.37 -19.91
N SER A 142 -11.76 9.69 -18.93
CA SER A 142 -12.06 10.23 -17.60
C SER A 142 -10.85 10.73 -16.81
N LEU A 143 -9.66 10.18 -17.05
CA LEU A 143 -8.42 10.67 -16.43
C LEU A 143 -8.00 12.05 -16.95
N LEU A 144 -8.47 12.44 -18.15
CA LEU A 144 -8.13 13.70 -18.80
C LEU A 144 -9.24 14.73 -18.62
N THR A 145 -10.49 14.32 -18.85
CA THR A 145 -11.66 15.19 -18.88
C THR A 145 -12.44 15.21 -17.56
N GLY A 146 -12.31 14.15 -16.75
CA GLY A 146 -13.13 13.93 -15.55
C GLY A 146 -14.50 13.30 -15.85
N GLU A 147 -14.89 13.14 -17.10
CA GLU A 147 -16.14 12.52 -17.54
C GLU A 147 -15.96 11.02 -17.72
N SER A 148 -16.89 10.23 -17.19
CA SER A 148 -16.77 8.76 -17.12
C SER A 148 -17.29 8.03 -18.35
N ASP A 149 -17.86 8.73 -19.32
CA ASP A 149 -18.47 8.13 -20.49
C ASP A 149 -17.43 7.54 -21.45
N ASN A 150 -17.76 6.37 -21.99
CA ASN A 150 -16.94 5.74 -23.00
C ASN A 150 -17.23 6.38 -24.37
N LEU A 151 -16.19 6.72 -25.09
CA LEU A 151 -16.27 7.33 -26.41
C LEU A 151 -15.91 6.31 -27.48
N GLN A 152 -16.80 6.10 -28.43
CA GLN A 152 -16.51 5.29 -29.61
C GLN A 152 -15.60 6.06 -30.55
N LYS A 153 -14.46 5.47 -30.91
CA LYS A 153 -13.48 6.02 -31.85
C LYS A 153 -13.38 5.11 -33.07
N ASN A 154 -13.58 5.70 -34.22
CA ASN A 154 -13.55 5.03 -35.51
C ASN A 154 -12.36 5.49 -36.35
N GLU A 155 -12.21 4.93 -37.56
CA GLU A 155 -11.15 5.32 -38.48
C GLU A 155 -11.13 6.84 -38.74
N GLY A 156 -9.99 7.46 -38.49
CA GLY A 156 -9.79 8.90 -38.62
C GLY A 156 -9.88 9.69 -37.34
N ASP A 157 -10.41 9.12 -36.25
CA ASP A 157 -10.54 9.78 -34.98
C ASP A 157 -9.21 9.82 -34.20
N GLU A 158 -9.06 10.84 -33.36
CA GLU A 158 -7.89 11.02 -32.51
C GLU A 158 -8.10 10.37 -31.13
N LEU A 159 -7.01 9.75 -30.62
CA LEU A 159 -6.88 9.15 -29.30
C LEU A 159 -5.88 9.96 -28.49
N PHE A 160 -6.24 10.30 -27.29
CA PHE A 160 -5.39 11.07 -26.40
C PHE A 160 -4.57 10.19 -25.46
N SER A 161 -3.28 10.51 -25.29
CA SER A 161 -2.41 9.84 -24.34
C SER A 161 -2.98 9.92 -22.93
N GLY A 162 -2.92 8.79 -22.21
CA GLY A 162 -3.49 8.70 -20.86
C GLY A 162 -4.92 8.18 -20.81
N SER A 163 -5.68 8.20 -21.91
CA SER A 163 -6.96 7.49 -22.03
C SER A 163 -6.71 5.97 -22.06
N PHE A 164 -7.77 5.18 -21.87
CA PHE A 164 -7.62 3.72 -21.86
C PHE A 164 -8.73 3.04 -22.65
N VAL A 165 -8.36 1.94 -23.30
CA VAL A 165 -9.24 1.15 -24.15
C VAL A 165 -10.14 0.27 -23.29
N THR A 166 -11.45 0.51 -23.34
CA THR A 166 -12.46 -0.28 -22.63
C THR A 166 -12.95 -1.47 -23.45
N SER A 167 -13.00 -1.34 -24.77
CA SER A 167 -13.46 -2.40 -25.67
C SER A 167 -12.87 -2.23 -27.08
N GLY A 168 -12.71 -3.32 -27.81
CA GLY A 168 -12.26 -3.34 -29.20
C GLY A 168 -10.75 -3.42 -29.41
N GLU A 169 -10.34 -3.39 -30.68
CA GLU A 169 -8.93 -3.37 -31.13
C GLU A 169 -8.79 -2.40 -32.30
N ALA A 170 -7.71 -1.60 -32.32
CA ALA A 170 -7.42 -0.68 -33.44
C ALA A 170 -5.93 -0.60 -33.74
N CYS A 171 -5.66 -0.30 -35.03
CA CYS A 171 -4.32 0.08 -35.50
C CYS A 171 -4.28 1.61 -35.64
N CYS A 172 -3.31 2.25 -34.95
CA CYS A 172 -3.24 3.70 -34.84
C CYS A 172 -1.87 4.22 -35.25
N GLN A 173 -1.77 5.47 -35.68
CA GLN A 173 -0.51 6.16 -35.95
C GLN A 173 -0.25 7.20 -34.85
N VAL A 174 0.94 7.19 -34.27
CA VAL A 174 1.35 8.18 -33.27
C VAL A 174 1.51 9.55 -33.91
N ILE A 175 0.79 10.56 -33.39
CA ILE A 175 0.76 11.94 -33.93
C ILE A 175 1.48 12.94 -33.03
N HIS A 176 1.56 12.69 -31.70
CA HIS A 176 2.34 13.50 -30.76
C HIS A 176 3.11 12.58 -29.82
N VAL A 177 4.22 13.05 -29.28
CA VAL A 177 5.09 12.29 -28.33
C VAL A 177 5.66 13.21 -27.25
N GLY A 178 5.90 12.66 -26.08
CA GLY A 178 6.55 13.34 -24.96
C GLY A 178 5.76 14.56 -24.47
N LYS A 179 6.35 15.76 -24.55
CA LYS A 179 5.73 17.01 -24.07
C LYS A 179 4.54 17.48 -24.92
N ASP A 180 4.51 17.05 -26.17
CA ASP A 180 3.47 17.47 -27.12
C ASP A 180 2.20 16.64 -26.97
N ASN A 181 2.23 15.58 -26.18
CA ASN A 181 1.03 14.81 -25.84
C ASN A 181 0.02 15.66 -25.06
N TYR A 182 -1.26 15.48 -25.34
CA TYR A 182 -2.38 16.16 -24.71
C TYR A 182 -2.36 16.05 -23.19
N ALA A 183 -2.13 14.84 -22.66
CA ALA A 183 -1.99 14.62 -21.20
C ALA A 183 -0.84 15.42 -20.59
N SER A 184 0.28 15.57 -21.31
CA SER A 184 1.44 16.34 -20.84
C SER A 184 1.16 17.84 -20.81
N GLN A 185 0.38 18.34 -21.77
CA GLN A 185 -0.03 19.76 -21.85
C GLN A 185 -0.97 20.10 -20.68
N ILE A 186 -2.01 19.29 -20.44
CA ILE A 186 -2.94 19.48 -19.29
C ILE A 186 -2.19 19.42 -17.96
N THR A 187 -1.29 18.43 -17.77
CA THR A 187 -0.51 18.31 -16.51
C THR A 187 0.45 19.45 -16.29
N SER A 188 0.93 20.11 -17.33
CA SER A 188 1.79 21.29 -17.19
C SER A 188 1.02 22.52 -16.70
N GLU A 189 -0.26 22.63 -17.03
CA GLU A 189 -1.18 23.68 -16.58
C GLU A 189 -1.79 23.39 -15.21
N ALA A 190 -2.09 22.12 -14.91
CA ALA A 190 -2.66 21.68 -13.64
C ALA A 190 -1.57 21.09 -12.71
N LYS A 191 -0.68 21.95 -12.19
CA LYS A 191 0.47 21.59 -11.34
C LYS A 191 0.13 21.06 -9.93
N GLU A 192 -1.05 20.59 -9.67
CA GLU A 192 -1.42 19.99 -8.38
C GLU A 192 -1.80 18.51 -8.52
N PHE A 193 -0.80 17.65 -8.62
CA PHE A 193 -0.99 16.27 -8.19
C PHE A 193 -1.37 16.27 -6.70
N LYS A 194 -2.54 15.73 -6.38
CA LYS A 194 -2.98 15.50 -4.99
C LYS A 194 -1.94 14.58 -4.33
N ARG A 195 -1.01 15.19 -3.58
CA ARG A 195 0.00 14.41 -2.85
C ARG A 195 -0.71 13.66 -1.75
N HIS A 196 -0.61 12.33 -1.75
CA HIS A 196 -1.18 11.52 -0.69
C HIS A 196 -0.79 12.02 0.70
N ASN A 197 -1.76 12.11 1.61
CA ASN A 197 -1.59 12.61 2.96
C ASN A 197 -0.90 11.56 3.84
N SER A 198 0.43 11.58 3.91
CA SER A 198 1.18 10.84 4.93
C SER A 198 1.15 11.61 6.25
N GLU A 199 0.53 11.05 7.30
CA GLU A 199 0.57 11.64 8.66
C GLU A 199 1.99 11.71 9.17
N LEU A 200 2.80 10.68 8.93
CA LEU A 200 4.21 10.63 9.31
C LEU A 200 4.98 11.81 8.73
N ARG A 201 4.87 12.03 7.41
CA ARG A 201 5.54 13.13 6.72
C ARG A 201 5.06 14.49 7.23
N ASN A 202 3.76 14.68 7.39
CA ASN A 202 3.17 15.92 7.87
C ASN A 202 3.62 16.20 9.32
N SER A 203 3.63 15.19 10.17
CA SER A 203 4.07 15.29 11.55
C SER A 203 5.56 15.61 11.66
N LEU A 204 6.40 14.95 10.87
CA LEU A 204 7.83 15.25 10.82
C LEU A 204 8.10 16.67 10.33
N ASN A 205 7.41 17.10 9.27
CA ASN A 205 7.52 18.48 8.76
C ASN A 205 7.06 19.51 9.81
N ALA A 206 6.01 19.23 10.56
CA ALA A 206 5.55 20.09 11.65
C ALA A 206 6.61 20.24 12.75
N ILE A 207 7.23 19.12 13.19
CA ILE A 207 8.34 19.13 14.16
C ILE A 207 9.49 19.99 13.63
N LEU A 208 9.95 19.73 12.41
CA LEU A 208 11.08 20.43 11.80
C LEU A 208 10.82 21.92 11.63
N LYS A 209 9.61 22.29 11.17
CA LYS A 209 9.21 23.69 11.02
C LYS A 209 9.17 24.42 12.36
N THR A 210 8.59 23.81 13.39
CA THR A 210 8.51 24.39 14.74
C THR A 210 9.91 24.60 15.30
N ILE A 211 10.79 23.61 15.18
CA ILE A 211 12.16 23.71 15.68
C ILE A 211 12.94 24.79 14.92
N SER A 212 12.80 24.85 13.58
CA SER A 212 13.48 25.88 12.75
C SER A 212 13.11 27.31 13.16
N VAL A 213 11.88 27.53 13.58
CA VAL A 213 11.41 28.85 14.06
C VAL A 213 12.00 29.17 15.45
N ILE A 214 12.13 28.18 16.32
CA ILE A 214 12.60 28.36 17.71
C ILE A 214 14.12 28.53 17.78
N ILE A 215 14.89 27.82 16.99
CA ILE A 215 16.36 27.76 17.07
C ILE A 215 17.03 29.12 16.95
N VAL A 216 16.64 29.93 15.98
CA VAL A 216 17.32 31.20 15.68
C VAL A 216 17.13 32.21 16.81
N PRO A 217 15.91 32.51 17.30
CA PRO A 217 15.71 33.42 18.41
C PRO A 217 16.40 32.92 19.70
N MET A 218 16.33 31.63 19.98
CA MET A 218 16.95 31.05 21.19
C MET A 218 18.46 31.16 21.14
N GLY A 219 19.09 30.89 20.00
CA GLY A 219 20.52 31.09 19.81
C GLY A 219 20.97 32.53 20.02
N MET A 220 20.24 33.48 19.42
CA MET A 220 20.52 34.92 19.57
C MET A 220 20.36 35.37 21.01
N LEU A 221 19.29 34.97 21.71
CA LEU A 221 19.06 35.32 23.11
C LEU A 221 20.15 34.78 24.03
N LEU A 222 20.54 33.49 23.80
CA LEU A 222 21.63 32.89 24.59
C LEU A 222 22.97 33.62 24.34
N PHE A 223 23.32 33.91 23.08
CA PHE A 223 24.51 34.67 22.76
C PHE A 223 24.51 36.03 23.43
N TYR A 224 23.41 36.78 23.35
CA TYR A 224 23.24 38.09 23.98
C TYR A 224 23.44 37.99 25.51
N LYS A 225 22.79 37.00 26.17
CA LYS A 225 22.96 36.76 27.61
C LYS A 225 24.39 36.44 27.97
N GLN A 226 25.07 35.55 27.23
CA GLN A 226 26.42 35.12 27.52
C GLN A 226 27.45 36.23 27.33
N TYR A 227 27.34 36.99 26.26
CA TYR A 227 28.31 38.02 25.92
C TYR A 227 28.08 39.36 26.66
N TYR A 228 26.86 39.90 26.68
CA TYR A 228 26.57 41.21 27.23
C TYR A 228 26.18 41.21 28.69
N ILE A 229 25.55 40.18 29.22
CA ILE A 229 25.05 40.13 30.59
C ILE A 229 26.00 39.37 31.50
N ALA A 230 26.43 38.13 31.12
CA ALA A 230 27.34 37.31 31.88
C ALA A 230 28.81 37.76 31.73
N GLY A 231 29.14 38.59 30.73
CA GLY A 231 30.51 39.13 30.54
C GLY A 231 31.50 38.08 30.05
N ASN A 232 31.03 36.96 29.48
CA ASN A 232 31.89 35.94 28.96
C ASN A 232 32.60 36.42 27.68
N GLY A 233 33.82 35.93 27.45
CA GLY A 233 34.53 36.25 26.21
C GLY A 233 33.76 35.82 24.98
N ILE A 234 33.96 36.52 23.85
CA ILE A 234 33.24 36.23 22.59
C ILE A 234 33.40 34.77 22.16
N ARG A 235 34.56 34.16 22.42
CA ARG A 235 34.82 32.74 22.14
C ARG A 235 33.87 31.83 22.90
N ASP A 236 33.75 32.04 24.21
CA ASP A 236 32.92 31.17 25.06
C ASP A 236 31.44 31.40 24.80
N ALA A 237 31.04 32.66 24.57
CA ALA A 237 29.65 33.00 24.19
C ALA A 237 29.23 32.30 22.88
N VAL A 238 30.09 32.31 21.83
CA VAL A 238 29.84 31.61 20.58
C VAL A 238 29.81 30.08 20.78
N VAL A 239 30.79 29.53 21.49
CA VAL A 239 30.85 28.05 21.72
C VAL A 239 29.61 27.55 22.46
N ASN A 240 29.19 28.29 23.52
CA ASN A 240 28.00 27.94 24.31
C ASN A 240 26.72 28.08 23.49
N MET A 241 26.57 29.10 22.69
CA MET A 241 25.45 29.26 21.77
C MET A 241 25.41 28.11 20.75
N VAL A 242 26.54 27.76 20.14
CA VAL A 242 26.62 26.70 19.15
C VAL A 242 26.29 25.35 19.79
N ALA A 243 26.77 25.07 21.02
CA ALA A 243 26.43 23.85 21.73
C ALA A 243 24.92 23.70 21.99
N ALA A 244 24.28 24.80 22.41
CA ALA A 244 22.83 24.83 22.64
C ALA A 244 22.04 24.60 21.34
N VAL A 245 22.41 25.31 20.27
CA VAL A 245 21.75 25.21 18.97
C VAL A 245 21.90 23.82 18.35
N LEU A 246 23.11 23.21 18.39
CA LEU A 246 23.35 21.84 17.96
C LEU A 246 22.49 20.81 18.73
N GLY A 247 22.30 21.06 20.03
CA GLY A 247 21.41 20.24 20.85
C GLY A 247 19.95 20.28 20.38
N MET A 248 19.49 21.40 19.86
CA MET A 248 18.10 21.57 19.39
C MET A 248 17.85 20.94 18.03
N ILE A 249 18.86 20.73 17.20
CA ILE A 249 18.71 20.17 15.86
C ILE A 249 18.46 18.66 15.94
N PRO A 250 17.35 18.12 15.41
CA PRO A 250 17.08 16.68 15.37
C PRO A 250 17.83 16.03 14.20
N GLU A 251 19.15 16.03 14.28
CA GLU A 251 20.02 15.47 13.24
C GLU A 251 19.69 13.99 12.97
N GLY A 252 19.54 13.63 11.72
CA GLY A 252 19.30 12.24 11.32
C GLY A 252 17.85 11.76 11.35
N LEU A 253 16.87 12.52 11.89
CA LEU A 253 15.48 12.08 11.91
C LEU A 253 14.90 11.90 10.50
N VAL A 254 15.15 12.85 9.60
CA VAL A 254 14.70 12.78 8.20
C VAL A 254 15.40 11.64 7.47
N LEU A 255 16.72 11.53 7.67
CA LEU A 255 17.52 10.46 7.10
C LEU A 255 17.02 9.08 7.54
N LEU A 256 16.81 8.89 8.85
CA LEU A 256 16.34 7.62 9.40
C LEU A 256 14.97 7.24 8.82
N THR A 257 14.08 8.22 8.66
CA THR A 257 12.76 7.99 8.08
C THR A 257 12.87 7.54 6.63
N SER A 258 13.66 8.24 5.81
CA SER A 258 13.88 7.88 4.42
C SER A 258 14.49 6.49 4.28
N VAL A 259 15.48 6.18 5.11
CA VAL A 259 16.15 4.87 5.15
C VAL A 259 15.18 3.77 5.59
N ALA A 260 14.39 3.98 6.62
CA ALA A 260 13.44 2.98 7.12
C ALA A 260 12.36 2.65 6.10
N LEU A 261 11.77 3.67 5.45
CA LEU A 261 10.79 3.48 4.36
C LEU A 261 11.41 2.73 3.18
N THR A 262 12.63 3.12 2.79
CA THR A 262 13.35 2.47 1.70
C THR A 262 13.67 1.01 1.99
N LEU A 263 14.14 0.69 3.21
CA LEU A 263 14.39 -0.70 3.62
C LEU A 263 13.08 -1.51 3.67
N GLY A 264 11.97 -0.89 4.10
CA GLY A 264 10.64 -1.48 4.03
C GLY A 264 10.27 -1.86 2.60
N ALA A 265 10.37 -0.91 1.68
CA ALA A 265 10.11 -1.13 0.25
C ALA A 265 11.00 -2.23 -0.33
N LEU A 266 12.31 -2.24 -0.03
CA LEU A 266 13.22 -3.27 -0.48
C LEU A 266 12.91 -4.67 0.07
N THR A 267 12.35 -4.74 1.28
CA THR A 267 11.93 -6.02 1.87
C THR A 267 10.70 -6.55 1.15
N LEU A 268 9.73 -5.68 0.85
CA LEU A 268 8.53 -6.03 0.07
C LEU A 268 8.88 -6.45 -1.35
N THR A 269 9.82 -5.76 -1.97
CA THR A 269 10.32 -6.09 -3.30
C THR A 269 10.90 -7.49 -3.38
N ARG A 270 11.63 -7.96 -2.36
CA ARG A 270 12.13 -9.35 -2.30
C ARG A 270 11.02 -10.39 -2.20
N LYS A 271 9.80 -9.96 -1.86
CA LYS A 271 8.59 -10.75 -1.78
C LYS A 271 7.63 -10.45 -2.96
N ASN A 272 8.20 -10.12 -4.13
CA ASN A 272 7.45 -9.87 -5.35
C ASN A 272 6.38 -8.77 -5.22
N THR A 273 6.63 -7.76 -4.38
CA THR A 273 5.75 -6.60 -4.22
C THR A 273 6.50 -5.35 -4.64
N LEU A 274 6.05 -4.71 -5.71
CA LEU A 274 6.61 -3.44 -6.17
C LEU A 274 5.90 -2.28 -5.47
N VAL A 275 6.65 -1.48 -4.74
CA VAL A 275 6.18 -0.25 -4.11
C VAL A 275 6.58 0.92 -5.01
N GLN A 276 5.60 1.60 -5.58
CA GLN A 276 5.82 2.77 -6.45
C GLN A 276 5.93 4.06 -5.64
N GLU A 277 5.18 4.16 -4.55
CA GLU A 277 5.24 5.29 -3.63
C GLU A 277 5.61 4.84 -2.21
N LEU A 278 6.74 5.35 -1.67
CA LEU A 278 7.28 4.89 -0.38
C LEU A 278 6.35 5.14 0.81
N TYR A 279 5.59 6.24 0.78
CA TYR A 279 4.70 6.60 1.89
C TYR A 279 3.42 5.76 1.95
N CYS A 280 3.06 5.06 0.88
CA CYS A 280 1.90 4.15 0.91
C CYS A 280 2.10 2.99 1.90
N ILE A 281 3.35 2.60 2.17
CA ILE A 281 3.69 1.57 3.18
C ILE A 281 3.21 2.02 4.58
N GLU A 282 3.38 3.29 4.89
CA GLU A 282 2.87 3.88 6.14
C GLU A 282 1.34 3.91 6.14
N THR A 283 0.76 4.39 5.05
CA THR A 283 -0.69 4.52 4.92
C THR A 283 -1.37 3.17 5.05
N LEU A 284 -0.87 2.13 4.35
CA LEU A 284 -1.45 0.78 4.40
C LEU A 284 -1.37 0.16 5.80
N ALA A 285 -0.34 0.49 6.58
CA ALA A 285 -0.22 0.03 7.96
C ALA A 285 -1.28 0.61 8.91
N ARG A 286 -1.96 1.67 8.48
CA ARG A 286 -2.96 2.44 9.24
C ARG A 286 -4.36 2.35 8.65
N VAL A 287 -4.51 1.63 7.54
CA VAL A 287 -5.80 1.39 6.90
C VAL A 287 -6.77 0.78 7.90
N ASP A 288 -7.94 1.38 8.00
CA ASP A 288 -9.06 0.90 8.81
C ASP A 288 -10.23 0.41 7.94
N THR A 289 -10.23 0.74 6.65
CA THR A 289 -11.23 0.28 5.69
C THR A 289 -10.54 -0.18 4.40
N LEU A 290 -10.81 -1.43 3.98
CA LEU A 290 -10.27 -2.02 2.77
C LEU A 290 -11.40 -2.30 1.78
N CYS A 291 -11.43 -1.56 0.69
CA CYS A 291 -12.31 -1.76 -0.44
C CYS A 291 -11.67 -2.76 -1.41
N LEU A 292 -12.36 -3.87 -1.63
CA LEU A 292 -11.91 -4.97 -2.46
C LEU A 292 -12.77 -5.05 -3.72
N ASP A 293 -12.15 -4.94 -4.90
CA ASP A 293 -12.83 -5.40 -6.10
C ASP A 293 -12.96 -6.93 -6.03
N LYS A 294 -14.11 -7.47 -6.49
CA LYS A 294 -14.34 -8.92 -6.48
C LYS A 294 -13.40 -9.64 -7.43
N THR A 295 -13.41 -9.17 -8.70
CA THR A 295 -12.76 -9.84 -9.83
C THR A 295 -11.26 -9.59 -9.81
N GLY A 296 -10.44 -10.62 -10.02
CA GLY A 296 -8.98 -10.47 -10.02
C GLY A 296 -8.35 -10.29 -8.63
N THR A 297 -9.14 -9.92 -7.58
CA THR A 297 -8.66 -9.76 -6.21
C THR A 297 -9.06 -10.94 -5.31
N ILE A 298 -10.35 -11.06 -4.99
CA ILE A 298 -10.90 -12.19 -4.19
C ILE A 298 -10.96 -13.44 -5.06
N THR A 299 -11.33 -13.26 -6.33
CA THR A 299 -11.36 -14.32 -7.33
C THR A 299 -10.12 -14.27 -8.22
N ALA A 300 -9.82 -15.36 -8.89
CA ALA A 300 -8.67 -15.44 -9.81
C ALA A 300 -8.84 -14.70 -11.13
N GLY A 301 -9.99 -14.00 -11.34
CA GLY A 301 -10.32 -13.37 -12.62
C GLY A 301 -10.63 -14.38 -13.73
N THR A 302 -10.67 -15.66 -13.41
CA THR A 302 -11.03 -16.76 -14.31
C THR A 302 -12.33 -17.40 -13.84
N MET A 303 -13.11 -17.87 -14.81
CA MET A 303 -14.38 -18.55 -14.56
C MET A 303 -14.30 -20.01 -15.00
N CYS A 304 -15.17 -20.84 -14.44
CA CYS A 304 -15.41 -22.18 -14.97
C CYS A 304 -16.92 -22.41 -15.17
N VAL A 305 -17.25 -23.25 -16.14
CA VAL A 305 -18.61 -23.73 -16.32
C VAL A 305 -18.82 -24.86 -15.34
N GLU A 306 -19.63 -24.62 -14.32
CA GLU A 306 -19.91 -25.58 -13.24
C GLU A 306 -20.97 -26.59 -13.69
N GLN A 307 -22.05 -26.09 -14.31
CA GLN A 307 -23.16 -26.91 -14.78
C GLN A 307 -23.75 -26.37 -16.08
N VAL A 308 -24.24 -27.29 -16.91
CA VAL A 308 -25.06 -26.97 -18.10
C VAL A 308 -26.35 -27.71 -17.97
N GLN A 309 -27.47 -27.04 -18.15
CA GLN A 309 -28.81 -27.65 -18.01
C GLN A 309 -29.69 -27.27 -19.19
N PRO A 310 -30.34 -28.24 -19.86
CA PRO A 310 -31.39 -27.96 -20.82
C PRO A 310 -32.52 -27.17 -20.17
N TYR A 311 -33.05 -26.17 -20.83
CA TYR A 311 -34.18 -25.41 -20.31
C TYR A 311 -35.49 -26.20 -20.48
N VAL A 312 -36.28 -26.25 -19.40
CA VAL A 312 -37.61 -26.82 -19.41
C VAL A 312 -38.60 -25.80 -18.84
N GLU A 313 -39.64 -25.50 -19.61
CA GLU A 313 -40.63 -24.51 -19.20
C GLU A 313 -41.47 -25.02 -18.01
N GLY A 314 -41.61 -24.21 -16.96
CA GLY A 314 -42.41 -24.61 -15.78
C GLY A 314 -41.67 -25.44 -14.74
N MET A 315 -40.35 -25.67 -14.87
CA MET A 315 -39.54 -26.35 -13.87
C MET A 315 -39.40 -25.49 -12.59
N GLU A 316 -39.98 -25.93 -11.49
CA GLU A 316 -39.76 -25.33 -10.18
C GLU A 316 -38.42 -25.82 -9.62
N ILE A 317 -37.48 -24.89 -9.39
CA ILE A 317 -36.25 -25.20 -8.66
C ILE A 317 -36.64 -25.22 -7.17
N LYS A 318 -36.59 -26.38 -6.51
CA LYS A 318 -36.58 -26.43 -5.04
C LYS A 318 -35.28 -25.80 -4.58
N ALA A 319 -35.38 -24.66 -3.89
CA ALA A 319 -34.26 -24.13 -3.13
C ALA A 319 -33.80 -25.24 -2.16
N PRO A 320 -32.47 -25.49 -2.02
CA PRO A 320 -32.00 -26.43 -1.01
C PRO A 320 -32.50 -25.91 0.35
N GLU A 321 -33.24 -26.78 1.05
CA GLU A 321 -33.64 -26.52 2.43
C GLU A 321 -32.34 -26.31 3.21
N ALA A 322 -32.18 -25.17 3.85
CA ALA A 322 -31.12 -24.96 4.82
C ALA A 322 -31.23 -26.11 5.83
N GLU A 323 -30.25 -27.01 5.88
CA GLU A 323 -30.11 -27.98 6.96
C GLU A 323 -30.03 -27.14 8.26
N ASN A 324 -31.20 -27.02 8.90
CA ASN A 324 -31.27 -26.71 10.29
C ASN A 324 -30.60 -27.87 11.05
N GLU A 325 -29.33 -27.70 11.36
CA GLU A 325 -28.75 -28.46 12.46
C GLU A 325 -29.48 -28.08 13.74
N ASN A 326 -30.56 -28.80 14.00
CA ASN A 326 -31.14 -28.95 15.33
C ASN A 326 -30.11 -29.62 16.21
N ILE A 327 -29.18 -28.85 16.77
CA ILE A 327 -28.43 -29.26 17.96
C ILE A 327 -29.47 -29.33 19.08
N SER A 328 -29.95 -30.54 19.32
CA SER A 328 -30.77 -30.87 20.47
C SER A 328 -30.03 -30.46 21.76
N GLU A 329 -30.64 -29.56 22.50
CA GLU A 329 -30.30 -29.25 23.89
C GLU A 329 -30.53 -30.49 24.76
N SER A 330 -29.61 -31.44 24.78
CA SER A 330 -29.55 -32.45 25.80
C SER A 330 -28.15 -33.04 25.86
N THR A 331 -27.23 -32.34 26.47
CA THR A 331 -26.08 -32.89 27.24
C THR A 331 -25.18 -31.77 27.74
N ILE A 332 -25.70 -30.86 28.54
CA ILE A 332 -24.89 -30.04 29.45
C ILE A 332 -25.39 -30.27 30.86
N ASN A 333 -24.99 -31.38 31.46
CA ASN A 333 -24.88 -31.51 32.92
C ASN A 333 -23.93 -32.66 33.23
N GLY A 334 -22.77 -32.35 33.72
CA GLY A 334 -21.86 -33.30 34.33
C GLY A 334 -20.41 -33.04 33.99
N THR A 335 -19.79 -32.28 34.79
CA THR A 335 -18.48 -32.36 35.43
C THR A 335 -17.68 -31.08 35.34
N ALA A 336 -17.98 -30.21 36.28
CA ALA A 336 -16.98 -29.29 36.85
C ALA A 336 -16.05 -30.12 37.77
N ASN A 337 -14.80 -29.89 37.66
CA ASN A 337 -13.63 -30.22 38.53
C ASN A 337 -12.61 -31.15 37.86
N GLN A 338 -11.57 -30.52 37.39
CA GLN A 338 -10.20 -30.83 37.81
C GLN A 338 -9.22 -29.90 37.11
N ALA A 339 -8.86 -28.85 37.80
CA ALA A 339 -7.62 -28.12 37.54
C ALA A 339 -6.46 -28.96 38.08
N GLN A 340 -5.50 -29.33 37.20
CA GLN A 340 -4.14 -29.63 37.66
C GLN A 340 -3.10 -29.49 36.53
N LYS A 341 -2.22 -28.48 36.78
CA LYS A 341 -0.75 -28.48 36.61
C LYS A 341 -0.16 -28.81 35.22
N VAL A 342 0.44 -27.76 34.71
CA VAL A 342 1.58 -27.73 33.77
C VAL A 342 2.81 -28.31 34.44
N PRO A 343 3.67 -29.03 33.77
CA PRO A 343 5.10 -28.97 33.99
C PRO A 343 5.87 -28.37 32.81
N GLU A 344 6.63 -27.31 33.13
CA GLU A 344 7.85 -26.94 32.44
C GLU A 344 8.80 -28.13 32.35
N MET A 345 9.39 -28.34 31.21
CA MET A 345 10.79 -28.81 31.08
C MET A 345 11.30 -28.58 29.66
N ALA A 346 12.17 -27.60 29.58
CA ALA A 346 13.59 -27.78 29.21
C ALA A 346 13.94 -27.76 27.75
N ALA A 347 14.63 -26.66 27.44
CA ALA A 347 15.49 -26.46 26.28
C ALA A 347 16.66 -27.44 26.28
N ALA A 348 17.02 -27.93 25.11
CA ALA A 348 18.41 -28.32 24.81
C ALA A 348 18.61 -28.20 23.30
N GLU A 349 19.45 -27.26 22.93
CA GLU A 349 20.59 -27.30 22.03
C GLU A 349 20.66 -28.39 20.94
N ALA A 350 20.80 -27.92 19.68
CA ALA A 350 21.95 -28.29 18.87
C ALA A 350 22.14 -27.35 17.69
N GLN A 351 23.22 -26.63 17.72
CA GLN A 351 23.92 -26.02 16.56
C GLN A 351 24.52 -27.17 15.74
N SER A 352 24.52 -27.03 14.43
CA SER A 352 25.72 -27.19 13.59
C SER A 352 25.38 -26.96 12.11
N GLU A 353 25.96 -25.89 11.57
CA GLU A 353 26.93 -25.88 10.46
C GLU A 353 26.40 -26.17 9.04
N VAL A 354 26.38 -25.12 8.32
CA VAL A 354 26.90 -24.82 6.96
C VAL A 354 27.57 -26.02 6.25
N SER A 355 27.05 -26.40 5.08
CA SER A 355 27.89 -26.61 3.92
C SER A 355 27.12 -26.47 2.62
N VAL A 356 27.66 -25.63 1.77
CA VAL A 356 27.41 -25.43 0.35
C VAL A 356 27.89 -26.68 -0.39
N VAL A 357 27.04 -27.29 -1.24
CA VAL A 357 27.50 -27.94 -2.47
C VAL A 357 26.43 -27.80 -3.54
N ALA A 358 26.85 -27.19 -4.63
CA ALA A 358 26.18 -27.21 -5.90
C ALA A 358 26.24 -28.60 -6.55
N ALA A 359 25.17 -29.04 -7.17
CA ALA A 359 25.25 -30.06 -8.21
C ALA A 359 24.20 -29.83 -9.29
N GLN A 360 24.74 -29.64 -10.45
CA GLN A 360 24.23 -29.47 -11.78
C GLN A 360 23.23 -30.55 -12.22
N LEU A 361 22.29 -30.08 -13.01
CA LEU A 361 21.64 -30.67 -14.20
C LEU A 361 22.09 -32.08 -14.62
N GLN A 362 21.10 -32.95 -14.81
CA GLN A 362 21.10 -33.81 -15.99
C GLN A 362 19.68 -34.08 -16.47
N ILE A 363 19.42 -33.60 -17.69
CA ILE A 363 18.29 -33.94 -18.56
C ILE A 363 18.51 -35.38 -19.02
N GLY A 364 17.52 -36.20 -18.80
CA GLY A 364 17.47 -37.56 -19.37
C GLY A 364 16.12 -37.80 -20.01
N VAL A 365 16.08 -37.68 -21.33
CA VAL A 365 14.97 -38.12 -22.18
C VAL A 365 14.99 -39.65 -22.19
N VAL A 366 13.89 -40.26 -21.80
CA VAL A 366 13.61 -41.67 -22.15
C VAL A 366 12.22 -41.74 -22.75
N MET A 367 12.20 -42.01 -24.08
CA MET A 367 11.04 -42.57 -24.76
C MET A 367 10.88 -44.04 -24.35
N GLY A 368 9.65 -44.44 -24.17
CA GLY A 368 9.37 -45.88 -24.15
C GLY A 368 8.03 -46.29 -23.57
N THR A 369 7.15 -46.65 -24.50
CA THR A 369 6.12 -47.69 -24.47
C THR A 369 4.83 -47.48 -23.67
N THR A 370 3.79 -47.36 -24.46
CA THR A 370 2.37 -47.65 -24.20
C THR A 370 2.16 -48.96 -23.41
N GLU A 371 1.55 -48.86 -22.25
CA GLU A 371 0.77 -49.91 -21.68
C GLU A 371 -0.60 -49.39 -21.27
N GLN A 372 -1.62 -50.05 -21.84
CA GLN A 372 -3.03 -49.90 -21.53
C GLN A 372 -3.29 -50.26 -20.07
N LEU A 373 -3.76 -49.28 -19.30
CA LEU A 373 -4.45 -49.57 -18.05
C LEU A 373 -5.90 -49.12 -18.21
N SER A 374 -6.75 -50.14 -18.17
CA SER A 374 -8.20 -50.08 -18.20
C SER A 374 -8.75 -49.08 -17.18
N ALA A 375 -9.55 -48.16 -17.66
CA ALA A 375 -10.43 -47.33 -16.85
C ALA A 375 -11.48 -48.21 -16.18
N GLN A 376 -11.46 -48.29 -14.86
CA GLN A 376 -12.61 -48.72 -14.09
C GLN A 376 -13.47 -47.49 -13.83
N ASP A 377 -14.67 -47.52 -14.36
CA ASP A 377 -15.77 -46.63 -14.10
C ASP A 377 -16.10 -46.58 -12.61
N SER A 378 -15.89 -45.45 -11.98
CA SER A 378 -16.59 -45.10 -10.76
C SER A 378 -17.81 -44.25 -11.15
N GLN A 379 -18.87 -44.93 -11.52
CA GLN A 379 -20.22 -44.35 -11.56
C GLN A 379 -20.64 -44.03 -10.13
N GLY A 380 -20.50 -42.75 -9.75
CA GLY A 380 -21.24 -42.14 -8.65
C GLY A 380 -22.68 -41.95 -9.13
N ASN A 381 -23.56 -42.84 -8.74
CA ASN A 381 -25.00 -42.70 -8.88
C ASN A 381 -25.45 -41.48 -8.12
N VAL A 382 -25.71 -40.37 -8.83
CA VAL A 382 -26.56 -39.31 -8.33
C VAL A 382 -28.01 -39.76 -8.58
N ASN A 383 -28.71 -40.08 -7.52
CA ASN A 383 -30.15 -40.34 -7.54
C ASN A 383 -30.92 -39.22 -8.24
N THR A 384 -31.30 -39.42 -9.48
CA THR A 384 -32.26 -38.62 -10.21
C THR A 384 -33.67 -39.17 -10.00
N ASP A 385 -34.23 -38.95 -8.81
CA ASP A 385 -35.66 -39.02 -8.60
C ASP A 385 -36.26 -37.60 -8.59
N LEU A 386 -36.29 -37.01 -9.79
CA LEU A 386 -37.07 -35.80 -10.06
C LEU A 386 -38.27 -36.22 -10.91
N ALA A 387 -39.43 -36.28 -10.27
CA ALA A 387 -40.71 -36.44 -10.97
C ALA A 387 -40.92 -35.17 -11.87
N ILE A 388 -40.64 -35.35 -13.14
CA ILE A 388 -40.79 -34.32 -14.17
C ILE A 388 -42.22 -34.34 -14.63
N SER A 389 -42.95 -33.21 -14.45
CA SER A 389 -44.17 -32.96 -15.20
C SER A 389 -43.83 -32.89 -16.69
N GLY A 390 -44.48 -33.67 -17.52
CA GLY A 390 -44.32 -34.04 -18.89
C GLY A 390 -43.84 -33.07 -19.99
N ALA A 391 -43.07 -32.05 -19.74
CA ALA A 391 -42.47 -31.19 -20.76
C ALA A 391 -41.06 -31.69 -21.08
N GLN A 392 -40.79 -32.05 -22.35
CA GLN A 392 -39.45 -32.44 -22.83
C GLN A 392 -38.65 -31.15 -23.19
N PRO A 393 -37.31 -31.13 -22.93
CA PRO A 393 -36.46 -30.05 -23.37
C PRO A 393 -36.44 -29.95 -24.90
N GLU A 394 -36.32 -28.72 -25.41
CA GLU A 394 -36.32 -28.45 -26.86
C GLU A 394 -35.05 -29.00 -27.57
N LEU A 395 -33.91 -29.09 -26.81
CA LEU A 395 -32.65 -29.71 -27.23
C LEU A 395 -32.12 -30.69 -26.17
N THR A 396 -31.60 -31.81 -26.65
CA THR A 396 -30.88 -32.75 -25.81
C THR A 396 -29.49 -32.19 -25.42
N MET A 397 -28.89 -32.74 -24.36
CA MET A 397 -27.56 -32.31 -23.91
C MET A 397 -26.48 -32.47 -25.00
N GLY A 398 -26.57 -33.53 -25.81
CA GLY A 398 -25.65 -33.77 -26.93
C GLY A 398 -25.77 -32.71 -28.04
N GLU A 399 -26.99 -32.24 -28.31
CA GLU A 399 -27.26 -31.19 -29.29
C GLU A 399 -26.76 -29.86 -28.76
N ILE A 400 -26.96 -29.55 -27.48
CA ILE A 400 -26.42 -28.36 -26.83
C ILE A 400 -24.89 -28.34 -26.93
N GLU A 401 -24.22 -29.42 -26.62
CA GLU A 401 -22.76 -29.56 -26.73
C GLU A 401 -22.27 -29.38 -28.17
N ARG A 402 -23.01 -29.93 -29.16
CA ARG A 402 -22.71 -29.75 -30.58
C ARG A 402 -22.83 -28.28 -31.03
N VAL A 403 -23.92 -27.62 -30.66
CA VAL A 403 -24.17 -26.22 -30.99
C VAL A 403 -23.09 -25.34 -30.37
N MET A 404 -22.79 -25.53 -29.08
CA MET A 404 -21.78 -24.76 -28.38
C MET A 404 -20.38 -24.95 -28.97
N ALA A 405 -20.02 -26.16 -29.33
CA ALA A 405 -18.73 -26.46 -29.96
C ALA A 405 -18.56 -25.75 -31.32
N ASN A 406 -19.63 -25.63 -32.12
CA ASN A 406 -19.65 -24.88 -33.37
C ASN A 406 -19.62 -23.36 -33.12
N MET A 407 -20.39 -22.86 -32.16
CA MET A 407 -20.36 -21.45 -31.78
C MET A 407 -18.96 -21.03 -31.33
N MET A 408 -18.30 -21.82 -30.46
CA MET A 408 -16.94 -21.55 -29.95
C MET A 408 -15.87 -21.64 -31.04
N SER A 409 -16.14 -22.25 -32.18
CA SER A 409 -15.23 -22.24 -33.33
C SER A 409 -15.23 -20.88 -34.08
N VAL A 410 -16.31 -20.12 -33.97
CA VAL A 410 -16.56 -18.87 -34.70
C VAL A 410 -16.39 -17.63 -33.85
N LEU A 411 -16.94 -17.65 -32.63
CA LEU A 411 -16.82 -16.55 -31.68
C LEU A 411 -15.37 -16.40 -31.22
N LYS A 412 -14.82 -15.18 -31.36
CA LYS A 412 -13.43 -14.86 -31.00
C LYS A 412 -13.34 -13.93 -29.80
N ASP A 413 -14.42 -13.82 -29.04
CA ASP A 413 -14.49 -12.98 -27.87
C ASP A 413 -13.39 -13.37 -26.86
N LYS A 414 -12.72 -12.37 -26.27
CA LYS A 414 -11.64 -12.55 -25.30
C LYS A 414 -12.07 -11.94 -23.96
N ASN A 415 -12.84 -12.70 -23.22
CA ASN A 415 -13.21 -12.36 -21.84
C ASN A 415 -13.30 -13.63 -21.00
N ALA A 416 -13.28 -13.51 -19.67
CA ALA A 416 -13.27 -14.65 -18.74
C ALA A 416 -14.42 -15.65 -19.00
N THR A 417 -15.59 -15.17 -19.40
CA THR A 417 -16.76 -15.98 -19.74
C THR A 417 -16.51 -16.81 -21.02
N ALA A 418 -16.03 -16.16 -22.08
CA ALA A 418 -15.71 -16.83 -23.34
C ALA A 418 -14.58 -17.87 -23.14
N ASP A 419 -13.55 -17.53 -22.36
CA ASP A 419 -12.46 -18.45 -22.06
C ASP A 419 -12.94 -19.69 -21.28
N ALA A 420 -13.87 -19.53 -20.33
CA ALA A 420 -14.49 -20.65 -19.62
C ALA A 420 -15.29 -21.56 -20.56
N LEU A 421 -16.06 -20.97 -21.47
CA LEU A 421 -16.81 -21.72 -22.49
C LEU A 421 -15.88 -22.41 -23.47
N HIS A 422 -14.83 -21.73 -23.96
CA HIS A 422 -13.83 -22.36 -24.85
C HIS A 422 -13.08 -23.53 -24.19
N LYS A 423 -12.84 -23.48 -22.87
CA LYS A 423 -12.24 -24.60 -22.12
C LYS A 423 -13.19 -25.78 -21.98
N ARG A 424 -14.49 -25.53 -21.82
CA ARG A 424 -15.50 -26.58 -21.60
C ARG A 424 -15.91 -27.27 -22.91
N PHE A 425 -16.02 -26.50 -24.00
CA PHE A 425 -16.53 -27.01 -25.27
C PHE A 425 -15.41 -27.13 -26.32
N SER A 426 -15.16 -28.34 -26.79
CA SER A 426 -14.21 -28.60 -27.88
C SER A 426 -14.73 -28.02 -29.20
N ARG A 427 -13.85 -27.39 -29.98
CA ARG A 427 -14.22 -26.77 -31.27
C ARG A 427 -14.67 -27.78 -32.29
N ARG A 428 -15.79 -27.51 -32.98
CA ARG A 428 -16.31 -28.24 -34.12
C ARG A 428 -16.66 -27.26 -35.22
N THR A 429 -16.70 -27.73 -36.48
CA THR A 429 -17.00 -26.94 -37.67
C THR A 429 -17.94 -27.70 -38.63
N ASP A 430 -18.86 -28.53 -38.08
CA ASP A 430 -19.81 -29.32 -38.85
C ASP A 430 -21.12 -28.58 -39.15
N MET A 431 -21.34 -27.40 -38.60
CA MET A 431 -22.47 -26.53 -38.87
C MET A 431 -22.04 -25.33 -39.75
N PRO A 432 -22.58 -25.18 -40.97
CA PRO A 432 -22.20 -24.10 -41.87
C PRO A 432 -22.71 -22.75 -41.35
N VAL A 433 -21.79 -21.82 -41.12
CA VAL A 433 -22.04 -20.47 -40.60
C VAL A 433 -22.55 -19.56 -41.70
N ASP A 434 -23.56 -18.75 -41.41
CA ASP A 434 -24.06 -17.65 -42.23
C ASP A 434 -23.53 -16.29 -41.71
N HIS A 435 -23.75 -16.00 -40.42
CA HIS A 435 -23.33 -14.73 -39.81
C HIS A 435 -22.88 -14.93 -38.39
N CYS A 436 -21.90 -14.11 -37.95
CA CYS A 436 -21.41 -14.06 -36.58
C CYS A 436 -21.84 -12.75 -35.93
N ILE A 437 -22.46 -12.83 -34.76
CA ILE A 437 -22.86 -11.70 -33.92
C ILE A 437 -21.88 -11.60 -32.76
N PRO A 438 -20.88 -10.68 -32.84
CA PRO A 438 -19.87 -10.55 -31.78
C PRO A 438 -20.50 -9.97 -30.53
N PHE A 439 -19.87 -10.21 -29.35
CA PHE A 439 -20.30 -9.63 -28.10
C PHE A 439 -20.22 -8.11 -28.14
N SER A 440 -21.18 -7.45 -27.53
CA SER A 440 -21.18 -6.01 -27.26
C SER A 440 -21.51 -5.76 -25.81
N SER A 441 -20.80 -4.80 -25.19
CA SER A 441 -21.07 -4.36 -23.80
C SER A 441 -22.45 -3.75 -23.61
N ASP A 442 -23.05 -3.20 -24.67
CA ASP A 442 -24.42 -2.62 -24.65
C ASP A 442 -25.46 -3.71 -24.77
N ARG A 443 -25.30 -4.61 -25.74
CA ARG A 443 -26.25 -5.69 -26.01
C ARG A 443 -26.20 -6.83 -25.00
N LYS A 444 -25.05 -7.07 -24.36
CA LYS A 444 -24.82 -8.14 -23.36
C LYS A 444 -25.09 -9.56 -23.90
N TYR A 445 -25.03 -9.77 -25.20
CA TYR A 445 -25.13 -11.07 -25.86
C TYR A 445 -24.22 -11.18 -27.07
N SER A 446 -23.90 -12.43 -27.45
CA SER A 446 -23.20 -12.80 -28.67
C SER A 446 -23.89 -14.02 -29.28
N GLY A 447 -23.61 -14.34 -30.54
CA GLY A 447 -24.24 -15.48 -31.16
C GLY A 447 -23.74 -15.80 -32.56
N VAL A 448 -24.35 -16.86 -33.18
CA VAL A 448 -24.01 -17.33 -34.50
C VAL A 448 -25.30 -17.74 -35.21
N ALA A 449 -25.50 -17.26 -36.45
CA ALA A 449 -26.51 -17.74 -37.35
C ALA A 449 -25.92 -18.86 -38.23
N PHE A 450 -26.52 -20.07 -38.15
CA PHE A 450 -26.16 -21.21 -38.97
C PHE A 450 -27.15 -21.35 -40.14
N LYS A 451 -26.65 -21.68 -41.33
CA LYS A 451 -27.46 -21.71 -42.55
C LYS A 451 -28.67 -22.65 -42.51
N THR A 452 -28.56 -23.73 -41.76
CA THR A 452 -29.57 -24.81 -41.68
C THR A 452 -30.29 -24.91 -40.36
N GLU A 453 -29.71 -24.38 -39.28
CA GLU A 453 -30.18 -24.59 -37.90
C GLU A 453 -30.74 -23.28 -37.26
N GLY A 454 -30.76 -22.16 -38.04
CA GLY A 454 -31.21 -20.89 -37.50
C GLY A 454 -30.16 -20.13 -36.66
N THR A 455 -30.61 -19.22 -35.81
CA THR A 455 -29.72 -18.34 -35.01
C THR A 455 -29.70 -18.77 -33.55
N TYR A 456 -28.50 -18.93 -33.02
CA TYR A 456 -28.27 -19.18 -31.60
C TYR A 456 -27.62 -17.96 -30.95
N LEU A 457 -28.23 -17.46 -29.88
CA LEU A 457 -27.72 -16.33 -29.10
C LEU A 457 -27.41 -16.78 -27.66
N MET A 458 -26.33 -16.25 -27.09
CA MET A 458 -25.98 -16.48 -25.69
C MET A 458 -25.76 -15.17 -24.98
N GLY A 459 -26.41 -15.00 -23.82
CA GLY A 459 -26.36 -13.80 -23.02
C GLY A 459 -27.13 -13.89 -21.72
N ALA A 460 -27.26 -12.78 -20.99
CA ALA A 460 -28.08 -12.73 -19.79
C ALA A 460 -29.57 -12.69 -20.16
N ALA A 461 -30.40 -13.37 -19.35
CA ALA A 461 -31.83 -13.56 -19.60
C ALA A 461 -32.58 -12.26 -19.90
N GLN A 462 -32.34 -11.18 -19.15
CA GLN A 462 -33.00 -9.89 -19.29
C GLN A 462 -32.69 -9.17 -20.61
N PHE A 463 -31.58 -9.47 -21.24
CA PHE A 463 -31.18 -8.86 -22.53
C PHE A 463 -31.64 -9.67 -23.72
N LEU A 464 -31.80 -11.00 -23.57
CA LEU A 464 -32.33 -11.87 -24.61
C LEU A 464 -33.87 -11.86 -24.65
N PHE A 465 -34.51 -11.61 -23.48
CA PHE A 465 -35.95 -11.63 -23.32
C PHE A 465 -36.43 -10.33 -22.63
N PRO A 466 -36.34 -9.17 -23.30
CA PRO A 466 -36.71 -7.87 -22.71
C PRO A 466 -38.20 -7.77 -22.35
N ASP A 467 -39.08 -8.46 -23.11
CA ASP A 467 -40.52 -8.48 -22.86
C ASP A 467 -40.93 -9.38 -21.68
N GLY A 468 -39.97 -10.02 -21.04
CA GLY A 468 -40.10 -10.81 -19.82
C GLY A 468 -40.43 -12.29 -20.04
N ASN A 469 -39.63 -13.17 -19.46
CA ASN A 469 -39.98 -14.57 -19.21
C ASN A 469 -39.82 -14.78 -17.69
N GLU A 470 -40.90 -14.58 -16.92
CA GLU A 470 -40.88 -14.63 -15.46
C GLU A 470 -40.27 -15.93 -14.91
N ASN A 471 -40.58 -17.07 -15.56
CA ASN A 471 -40.07 -18.37 -15.13
C ASN A 471 -38.57 -18.49 -15.33
N LEU A 472 -38.06 -18.06 -16.48
CA LEU A 472 -36.63 -18.03 -16.79
C LEU A 472 -35.88 -17.11 -15.82
N ILE A 473 -36.41 -15.91 -15.60
CA ILE A 473 -35.81 -14.91 -14.70
C ILE A 473 -35.76 -15.45 -13.25
N LYS A 474 -36.84 -16.09 -12.77
CA LYS A 474 -36.90 -16.74 -11.44
C LYS A 474 -35.90 -17.87 -11.31
N GLN A 475 -35.75 -18.70 -12.37
CA GLN A 475 -34.75 -19.78 -12.38
C GLN A 475 -33.31 -19.19 -12.33
N CYS A 476 -33.00 -18.22 -13.16
CA CYS A 476 -31.70 -17.55 -13.15
C CYS A 476 -31.39 -16.89 -11.78
N ALA A 477 -32.40 -16.25 -11.17
CA ALA A 477 -32.25 -15.64 -9.84
C ALA A 477 -32.01 -16.66 -8.73
N ALA A 478 -32.60 -17.87 -8.82
CA ALA A 478 -32.36 -18.95 -7.86
C ALA A 478 -30.88 -19.38 -7.86
N TYR A 479 -30.30 -19.63 -9.02
CA TYR A 479 -28.88 -19.95 -9.17
C TYR A 479 -27.98 -18.78 -8.79
N GLY A 480 -28.40 -17.53 -9.06
CA GLY A 480 -27.70 -16.33 -8.62
C GLY A 480 -27.53 -16.24 -7.10
N LYS A 481 -28.49 -16.71 -6.31
CA LYS A 481 -28.40 -16.82 -4.83
C LYS A 481 -27.32 -17.78 -4.36
N GLU A 482 -26.94 -18.75 -5.17
CA GLU A 482 -25.86 -19.70 -4.90
C GLU A 482 -24.47 -19.14 -5.34
N GLY A 483 -24.45 -17.93 -5.90
CA GLY A 483 -23.23 -17.28 -6.39
C GLY A 483 -22.84 -17.68 -7.81
N LEU A 484 -23.77 -18.23 -8.58
CA LEU A 484 -23.56 -18.66 -9.95
C LEU A 484 -24.00 -17.54 -10.92
N ARG A 485 -23.18 -17.31 -11.92
CA ARG A 485 -23.55 -16.46 -13.06
C ARG A 485 -24.24 -17.31 -14.11
N VAL A 486 -25.49 -16.99 -14.43
CA VAL A 486 -26.27 -17.74 -15.38
C VAL A 486 -26.27 -17.06 -16.75
N LEU A 487 -25.87 -17.79 -17.79
CA LEU A 487 -26.05 -17.42 -19.17
C LEU A 487 -27.14 -18.30 -19.79
N VAL A 488 -27.96 -17.70 -20.63
CA VAL A 488 -29.01 -18.37 -21.36
C VAL A 488 -28.55 -18.58 -22.82
N LEU A 489 -28.63 -19.79 -23.29
CA LEU A 489 -28.60 -20.09 -24.73
C LEU A 489 -30.03 -20.02 -25.23
N ALA A 490 -30.25 -19.20 -26.24
CA ALA A 490 -31.55 -19.05 -26.89
C ALA A 490 -31.42 -19.36 -28.38
N HIS A 491 -32.49 -19.89 -28.97
CA HIS A 491 -32.57 -20.32 -30.33
C HIS A 491 -33.76 -19.67 -31.08
N SER A 492 -33.53 -19.25 -32.31
CA SER A 492 -34.58 -18.87 -33.26
C SER A 492 -34.36 -19.62 -34.58
N PRO A 493 -35.41 -20.18 -35.17
CA PRO A 493 -35.34 -20.80 -36.49
C PRO A 493 -35.01 -19.80 -37.62
N ASN A 494 -35.18 -18.52 -37.36
CA ASN A 494 -34.92 -17.43 -38.30
C ASN A 494 -33.44 -17.10 -38.42
N LEU A 495 -32.94 -16.89 -39.63
CA LEU A 495 -31.59 -16.39 -39.86
C LEU A 495 -31.52 -14.91 -39.52
N ASN A 496 -30.66 -14.55 -38.60
CA ASN A 496 -30.41 -13.14 -38.24
C ASN A 496 -29.08 -12.68 -38.85
N ARG A 497 -29.13 -11.68 -39.70
CA ARG A 497 -27.96 -11.01 -40.30
C ARG A 497 -27.72 -9.62 -39.72
N GLU A 498 -28.65 -9.15 -38.92
CA GLU A 498 -28.55 -7.91 -38.19
C GLU A 498 -28.14 -8.20 -36.76
N ASN A 499 -27.58 -7.22 -36.07
CA ASN A 499 -27.15 -7.39 -34.70
C ASN A 499 -28.29 -7.22 -33.66
N GLU A 500 -29.55 -7.33 -34.11
CA GLU A 500 -30.75 -7.24 -33.28
C GLU A 500 -31.27 -8.61 -32.85
N LEU A 501 -32.25 -8.64 -31.93
CA LEU A 501 -32.86 -9.88 -31.49
C LEU A 501 -33.79 -10.45 -32.60
N PRO A 502 -33.64 -11.72 -32.99
CA PRO A 502 -34.50 -12.35 -33.99
C PRO A 502 -35.88 -12.64 -33.41
N GLU A 503 -36.91 -12.54 -34.25
CA GLU A 503 -38.26 -12.98 -33.88
C GLU A 503 -38.31 -14.47 -33.54
N GLY A 504 -39.18 -14.85 -32.59
CA GLY A 504 -39.39 -16.25 -32.20
C GLY A 504 -38.25 -16.85 -31.37
N LEU A 505 -37.44 -16.03 -30.73
CA LEU A 505 -36.37 -16.48 -29.86
C LEU A 505 -36.92 -17.22 -28.61
N LYS A 506 -36.40 -18.43 -28.35
CA LYS A 506 -36.76 -19.27 -27.20
C LYS A 506 -35.53 -19.67 -26.40
N PRO A 507 -35.63 -19.78 -25.06
CA PRO A 507 -34.55 -20.31 -24.24
C PRO A 507 -34.41 -21.81 -24.43
N VAL A 508 -33.18 -22.32 -24.62
CA VAL A 508 -32.93 -23.77 -24.85
C VAL A 508 -32.01 -24.38 -23.81
N ALA A 509 -31.12 -23.60 -23.21
CA ALA A 509 -30.24 -24.12 -22.15
C ALA A 509 -29.77 -23.01 -21.20
N LEU A 510 -29.43 -23.40 -19.97
CA LEU A 510 -28.81 -22.57 -18.95
C LEU A 510 -27.38 -23.03 -18.71
N PHE A 511 -26.46 -22.08 -18.66
CA PHE A 511 -25.06 -22.30 -18.34
C PHE A 511 -24.75 -21.61 -17.03
N MET A 512 -24.43 -22.37 -16.00
CA MET A 512 -24.04 -21.89 -14.70
C MET A 512 -22.52 -21.77 -14.64
N LEU A 513 -22.02 -20.54 -14.51
CA LEU A 513 -20.60 -20.25 -14.38
C LEU A 513 -20.31 -19.77 -12.96
N THR A 514 -19.15 -20.14 -12.44
CA THR A 514 -18.66 -19.65 -11.15
C THR A 514 -17.31 -19.00 -11.30
N ASP A 515 -17.09 -17.93 -10.52
CA ASP A 515 -15.79 -17.34 -10.36
C ASP A 515 -14.93 -18.21 -9.45
N ILE A 516 -13.70 -18.49 -9.83
CA ILE A 516 -12.77 -19.26 -9.02
C ILE A 516 -12.23 -18.36 -7.90
N ILE A 517 -12.64 -18.63 -6.66
CA ILE A 517 -12.11 -17.94 -5.48
C ILE A 517 -10.66 -18.36 -5.28
N ARG A 518 -9.78 -17.39 -4.97
CA ARG A 518 -8.36 -17.68 -4.67
C ARG A 518 -8.25 -18.47 -3.36
N ASP A 519 -7.46 -19.54 -3.33
CA ASP A 519 -7.28 -20.39 -2.15
C ASP A 519 -6.86 -19.63 -0.89
N ASN A 520 -6.10 -18.54 -1.07
CA ASN A 520 -5.57 -17.72 0.02
C ASN A 520 -6.48 -16.52 0.42
N ALA A 521 -7.61 -16.32 -0.27
CA ALA A 521 -8.51 -15.22 0.04
C ALA A 521 -9.14 -15.34 1.44
N PRO A 522 -9.64 -16.51 1.90
CA PRO A 522 -10.23 -16.64 3.24
C PRO A 522 -9.25 -16.28 4.37
N GLU A 523 -8.01 -16.75 4.30
CA GLU A 523 -6.98 -16.43 5.31
C GLU A 523 -6.63 -14.94 5.33
N THR A 524 -6.56 -14.31 4.15
CA THR A 524 -6.25 -12.89 4.03
C THR A 524 -7.39 -12.03 4.58
N LEU A 525 -8.65 -12.37 4.28
CA LEU A 525 -9.82 -11.67 4.81
C LEU A 525 -9.90 -11.82 6.34
N ALA A 526 -9.68 -13.03 6.87
CA ALA A 526 -9.62 -13.28 8.31
C ALA A 526 -8.54 -12.44 8.99
N PHE A 527 -7.34 -12.34 8.40
CA PHE A 527 -6.27 -11.48 8.92
C PHE A 527 -6.73 -10.03 9.06
N PHE A 528 -7.31 -9.43 8.02
CA PHE A 528 -7.77 -8.03 8.08
C PHE A 528 -8.86 -7.83 9.12
N LYS A 529 -9.80 -8.76 9.23
CA LYS A 529 -10.83 -8.76 10.27
C LYS A 529 -10.22 -8.77 11.67
N ASP A 530 -9.27 -9.68 11.95
CA ASP A 530 -8.58 -9.75 13.24
C ASP A 530 -7.81 -8.46 13.57
N GLN A 531 -7.40 -7.74 12.53
CA GLN A 531 -6.79 -6.43 12.67
C GLN A 531 -7.82 -5.30 12.88
N GLY A 532 -9.11 -5.60 12.82
CA GLY A 532 -10.19 -4.62 12.97
C GLY A 532 -10.27 -3.66 11.78
N VAL A 533 -9.96 -4.15 10.58
CA VAL A 533 -10.15 -3.45 9.31
C VAL A 533 -11.54 -3.80 8.80
N ASP A 534 -12.32 -2.78 8.45
CA ASP A 534 -13.62 -2.96 7.82
C ASP A 534 -13.43 -3.33 6.34
N LEU A 535 -14.07 -4.43 5.93
CA LEU A 535 -13.94 -4.97 4.59
C LEU A 535 -15.18 -4.65 3.76
N LYS A 536 -14.99 -4.02 2.60
CA LYS A 536 -16.03 -3.67 1.64
C LYS A 536 -15.75 -4.37 0.32
N VAL A 537 -16.67 -5.21 -0.15
CA VAL A 537 -16.56 -5.85 -1.47
C VAL A 537 -17.39 -5.07 -2.48
N ILE A 538 -16.76 -4.66 -3.56
CA ILE A 538 -17.34 -3.79 -4.58
C ILE A 538 -17.26 -4.49 -5.93
N SER A 539 -18.37 -4.57 -6.66
CA SER A 539 -18.41 -5.21 -7.98
C SER A 539 -19.45 -4.56 -8.90
N GLY A 540 -19.21 -4.66 -10.20
CA GLY A 540 -20.22 -4.33 -11.22
C GLY A 540 -21.26 -5.44 -11.43
N ASP A 541 -21.09 -6.62 -10.82
CA ASP A 541 -22.00 -7.74 -10.93
C ASP A 541 -23.23 -7.58 -10.03
N ASP A 542 -24.21 -8.49 -10.18
CA ASP A 542 -25.43 -8.51 -9.38
C ASP A 542 -25.12 -8.66 -7.88
N PRO A 543 -25.74 -7.83 -7.01
CA PRO A 543 -25.40 -7.78 -5.58
C PRO A 543 -25.62 -9.11 -4.84
N VAL A 544 -26.61 -9.91 -5.24
CA VAL A 544 -26.90 -11.20 -4.61
C VAL A 544 -25.77 -12.21 -4.92
N THR A 545 -25.32 -12.23 -6.17
CA THR A 545 -24.19 -13.08 -6.60
C THR A 545 -22.89 -12.66 -5.91
N VAL A 546 -22.64 -11.34 -5.81
CA VAL A 546 -21.45 -10.81 -5.13
C VAL A 546 -21.46 -11.17 -3.65
N SER A 547 -22.61 -11.04 -2.97
CA SER A 547 -22.81 -11.42 -1.58
C SER A 547 -22.54 -12.91 -1.35
N ALA A 548 -23.06 -13.80 -2.22
CA ALA A 548 -22.82 -15.24 -2.12
C ALA A 548 -21.33 -15.61 -2.29
N ILE A 549 -20.62 -14.98 -3.24
CA ILE A 549 -19.18 -15.19 -3.45
C ILE A 549 -18.38 -14.64 -2.26
N ALA A 550 -18.71 -13.45 -1.77
CA ALA A 550 -18.07 -12.85 -0.61
C ALA A 550 -18.23 -13.71 0.66
N LYS A 551 -19.43 -14.30 0.83
CA LYS A 551 -19.72 -15.24 1.93
C LYS A 551 -18.89 -16.54 1.80
N LYS A 552 -18.81 -17.13 0.61
CA LYS A 552 -17.96 -18.29 0.32
C LYS A 552 -16.47 -17.99 0.57
N ALA A 553 -16.04 -16.76 0.32
CA ALA A 553 -14.68 -16.28 0.61
C ALA A 553 -14.44 -15.95 2.09
N GLY A 554 -15.45 -16.04 2.97
CA GLY A 554 -15.31 -15.83 4.41
C GLY A 554 -15.53 -14.40 4.88
N LEU A 555 -16.14 -13.52 4.07
CA LEU A 555 -16.50 -12.18 4.51
C LEU A 555 -17.65 -12.24 5.52
N GLU A 556 -17.44 -11.66 6.70
CA GLU A 556 -18.55 -11.43 7.66
C GLU A 556 -19.48 -10.32 7.17
N ASN A 557 -20.74 -10.41 7.55
CA ASN A 557 -21.80 -9.48 7.11
C ASN A 557 -21.94 -9.41 5.56
N ALA A 558 -21.56 -10.44 4.82
CA ALA A 558 -21.78 -10.50 3.38
C ALA A 558 -23.27 -10.39 2.99
N ASP A 559 -24.18 -10.71 3.91
CA ASP A 559 -25.63 -10.55 3.82
C ASP A 559 -26.09 -9.07 3.85
N LYS A 560 -25.23 -8.14 4.31
CA LYS A 560 -25.46 -6.70 4.23
C LYS A 560 -25.00 -6.18 2.88
N TYR A 561 -25.82 -6.42 1.87
CA TYR A 561 -25.52 -5.97 0.51
C TYR A 561 -26.52 -4.93 0.01
N ILE A 562 -26.11 -4.13 -0.97
CA ILE A 562 -26.94 -3.12 -1.62
C ILE A 562 -26.73 -3.13 -3.13
N ASP A 563 -27.81 -2.82 -3.87
CA ASP A 563 -27.75 -2.53 -5.30
C ASP A 563 -27.40 -1.04 -5.49
N ALA A 564 -26.23 -0.75 -6.05
CA ALA A 564 -25.75 0.62 -6.22
C ALA A 564 -26.62 1.46 -7.15
N THR A 565 -27.45 0.85 -7.99
CA THR A 565 -28.43 1.58 -8.83
C THR A 565 -29.50 2.28 -8.00
N THR A 566 -29.71 1.88 -6.74
CA THR A 566 -30.66 2.52 -5.82
C THR A 566 -30.09 3.73 -5.09
N ILE A 567 -28.78 3.93 -5.17
CA ILE A 567 -28.06 5.05 -4.52
C ILE A 567 -28.12 6.24 -5.48
N THR A 568 -28.88 7.27 -5.12
CA THR A 568 -29.10 8.44 -5.99
C THR A 568 -28.56 9.74 -5.44
N THR A 569 -28.33 9.83 -4.11
CA THR A 569 -27.81 11.03 -3.46
C THR A 569 -26.48 10.77 -2.75
N PRO A 570 -25.65 11.81 -2.52
CA PRO A 570 -24.42 11.67 -1.73
C PRO A 570 -24.69 11.19 -0.28
N GLU A 571 -25.82 11.59 0.30
CA GLU A 571 -26.26 11.18 1.64
C GLU A 571 -26.61 9.69 1.70
N ASP A 572 -27.22 9.16 0.64
CA ASP A 572 -27.49 7.72 0.51
C ASP A 572 -26.19 6.94 0.41
N MET A 573 -25.20 7.48 -0.34
CA MET A 573 -23.88 6.89 -0.43
C MET A 573 -23.16 6.84 0.93
N GLU A 574 -23.19 7.95 1.69
CA GLU A 574 -22.58 8.02 3.02
C GLU A 574 -23.19 6.99 3.98
N ARG A 575 -24.51 6.79 3.92
CA ARG A 575 -25.22 5.77 4.71
C ARG A 575 -24.92 4.35 4.24
N ALA A 576 -24.92 4.14 2.93
CA ALA A 576 -24.67 2.83 2.35
C ALA A 576 -23.26 2.30 2.71
N VAL A 577 -22.23 3.15 2.65
CA VAL A 577 -20.86 2.75 2.99
C VAL A 577 -20.68 2.47 4.49
N GLU A 578 -21.55 3.01 5.37
CA GLU A 578 -21.54 2.72 6.81
C GLU A 578 -22.27 1.40 7.14
N GLU A 579 -23.39 1.13 6.49
CA GLU A 579 -24.30 0.03 6.83
C GLU A 579 -24.01 -1.27 6.07
N CYS A 580 -23.49 -1.18 4.84
CA CYS A 580 -23.32 -2.33 3.95
C CYS A 580 -21.84 -2.74 3.79
N SER A 581 -21.64 -4.06 3.62
CA SER A 581 -20.32 -4.64 3.36
C SER A 581 -20.12 -5.09 1.91
N VAL A 582 -21.22 -5.24 1.15
CA VAL A 582 -21.18 -5.70 -0.24
C VAL A 582 -21.99 -4.77 -1.13
N PHE A 583 -21.39 -4.37 -2.26
CA PHE A 583 -21.97 -3.44 -3.22
C PHE A 583 -21.97 -4.08 -4.60
N GLY A 584 -23.16 -4.23 -5.19
CA GLY A 584 -23.33 -4.77 -6.54
C GLY A 584 -23.78 -3.72 -7.54
N ARG A 585 -23.58 -3.97 -8.84
CA ARG A 585 -23.92 -3.08 -9.97
C ARG A 585 -23.31 -1.68 -9.86
N VAL A 586 -22.09 -1.61 -9.26
CA VAL A 586 -21.40 -0.36 -9.01
C VAL A 586 -20.73 0.14 -10.31
N THR A 587 -20.97 1.39 -10.65
CA THR A 587 -20.28 2.06 -11.76
C THR A 587 -18.89 2.55 -11.35
N PRO A 588 -17.97 2.82 -12.30
CA PRO A 588 -16.64 3.37 -11.98
C PRO A 588 -16.70 4.69 -11.19
N GLN A 589 -17.66 5.55 -11.52
CA GLN A 589 -17.87 6.82 -10.81
C GLN A 589 -18.34 6.58 -9.36
N GLN A 590 -19.28 5.66 -9.15
CA GLN A 590 -19.75 5.31 -7.81
C GLN A 590 -18.63 4.67 -6.97
N LYS A 591 -17.73 3.87 -7.56
CA LYS A 591 -16.54 3.35 -6.85
C LYS A 591 -15.70 4.48 -6.27
N LYS A 592 -15.47 5.56 -7.03
CA LYS A 592 -14.77 6.76 -6.57
C LYS A 592 -15.54 7.47 -5.46
N GLU A 593 -16.86 7.65 -5.63
CA GLU A 593 -17.72 8.32 -4.63
C GLU A 593 -17.76 7.57 -3.30
N MET A 594 -17.76 6.23 -3.31
CA MET A 594 -17.65 5.40 -2.11
C MET A 594 -16.36 5.68 -1.34
N VAL A 595 -15.22 5.74 -2.05
CA VAL A 595 -13.93 6.06 -1.42
C VAL A 595 -13.97 7.46 -0.80
N LEU A 596 -14.51 8.45 -1.51
CA LEU A 596 -14.65 9.83 -1.00
C LEU A 596 -15.59 9.91 0.21
N ALA A 597 -16.70 9.16 0.21
CA ALA A 597 -17.65 9.11 1.34
C ALA A 597 -16.98 8.53 2.60
N LEU A 598 -16.21 7.44 2.46
CA LEU A 598 -15.43 6.86 3.56
C LEU A 598 -14.36 7.82 4.10
N GLN A 599 -13.63 8.51 3.21
CA GLN A 599 -12.63 9.52 3.60
C GLN A 599 -13.26 10.72 4.32
N LYS A 600 -14.47 11.15 3.90
CA LYS A 600 -15.24 12.20 4.58
C LYS A 600 -15.62 11.81 6.01
N GLN A 601 -15.86 10.53 6.25
CA GLN A 601 -16.09 9.94 7.58
C GLN A 601 -14.78 9.73 8.37
N LYS A 602 -13.62 10.18 7.83
CA LYS A 602 -12.28 10.09 8.41
C LYS A 602 -11.68 8.68 8.44
N HIS A 603 -12.17 7.79 7.60
CA HIS A 603 -11.53 6.50 7.37
C HIS A 603 -10.26 6.65 6.52
N THR A 604 -9.29 5.77 6.79
CA THR A 604 -8.10 5.61 5.95
C THR A 604 -8.37 4.44 5.01
N VAL A 605 -8.62 4.75 3.76
CA VAL A 605 -9.15 3.80 2.78
C VAL A 605 -8.05 3.21 1.91
N ALA A 606 -7.93 1.88 1.90
CA ALA A 606 -7.22 1.18 0.84
C ALA A 606 -8.20 0.64 -0.20
N MET A 607 -7.80 0.68 -1.47
CA MET A 607 -8.57 0.13 -2.58
C MET A 607 -7.73 -0.88 -3.35
N THR A 608 -8.32 -2.07 -3.61
CA THR A 608 -7.76 -3.03 -4.54
C THR A 608 -8.63 -3.13 -5.79
N GLY A 609 -8.01 -3.29 -6.93
CA GLY A 609 -8.69 -3.49 -8.20
C GLY A 609 -7.70 -3.85 -9.29
N ASP A 610 -8.13 -4.45 -10.38
CA ASP A 610 -7.27 -4.84 -11.50
C ASP A 610 -7.78 -4.32 -12.85
N GLY A 611 -9.02 -3.88 -12.87
CA GLY A 611 -9.70 -3.40 -14.06
C GLY A 611 -9.49 -1.91 -14.35
N VAL A 612 -9.80 -1.55 -15.57
CA VAL A 612 -9.89 -0.16 -16.02
C VAL A 612 -10.97 0.60 -15.24
N ASN A 613 -12.04 -0.09 -14.84
CA ASN A 613 -13.17 0.46 -14.09
C ASN A 613 -12.81 0.90 -12.66
N ASP A 614 -11.64 0.46 -12.14
CA ASP A 614 -11.18 0.77 -10.81
C ASP A 614 -10.26 2.00 -10.75
N VAL A 615 -9.78 2.45 -11.89
CA VAL A 615 -8.76 3.49 -12.03
C VAL A 615 -9.10 4.77 -11.26
N LEU A 616 -10.36 5.23 -11.33
CA LEU A 616 -10.82 6.44 -10.62
C LEU A 616 -10.79 6.25 -9.10
N ALA A 617 -11.25 5.10 -8.61
CA ALA A 617 -11.25 4.77 -7.20
C ALA A 617 -9.82 4.52 -6.66
N LEU A 618 -8.97 3.83 -7.43
CA LEU A 618 -7.57 3.61 -7.10
C LEU A 618 -6.77 4.92 -6.96
N LYS A 619 -7.05 5.91 -7.84
CA LYS A 619 -6.44 7.23 -7.78
C LYS A 619 -6.87 8.04 -6.56
N GLU A 620 -8.11 7.89 -6.12
CA GLU A 620 -8.67 8.64 -5.00
C GLU A 620 -8.35 8.03 -3.63
N ALA A 621 -8.16 6.71 -3.55
CA ALA A 621 -7.86 5.99 -2.31
C ALA A 621 -6.56 6.47 -1.65
N ASP A 622 -6.49 6.39 -0.31
CA ASP A 622 -5.28 6.73 0.44
C ASP A 622 -4.12 5.76 0.14
N CYS A 623 -4.45 4.52 -0.20
CA CYS A 623 -3.50 3.53 -0.69
C CYS A 623 -4.16 2.62 -1.72
N SER A 624 -3.54 2.46 -2.88
CA SER A 624 -4.03 1.60 -3.95
C SER A 624 -3.10 0.41 -4.20
N VAL A 625 -3.70 -0.78 -4.36
CA VAL A 625 -3.00 -2.03 -4.59
C VAL A 625 -3.59 -2.75 -5.80
N VAL A 626 -2.74 -3.15 -6.74
CA VAL A 626 -3.14 -3.76 -8.01
C VAL A 626 -2.37 -5.06 -8.24
N MET A 627 -3.02 -6.03 -8.88
CA MET A 627 -2.39 -7.29 -9.29
C MET A 627 -1.55 -7.09 -10.57
N ALA A 628 -0.48 -7.87 -10.74
CA ALA A 628 0.36 -7.78 -11.97
C ALA A 628 -0.40 -8.11 -13.25
N GLU A 629 -1.43 -8.96 -13.15
CA GLU A 629 -2.31 -9.32 -14.26
C GLU A 629 -3.32 -8.23 -14.61
N GLY A 630 -3.45 -7.21 -13.76
CA GLY A 630 -4.35 -6.08 -13.98
C GLY A 630 -3.98 -5.24 -15.20
N SER A 631 -4.89 -4.35 -15.59
CA SER A 631 -4.70 -3.44 -16.71
C SER A 631 -3.49 -2.52 -16.52
N ASP A 632 -2.84 -2.12 -17.59
CA ASP A 632 -1.70 -1.20 -17.52
C ASP A 632 -2.10 0.16 -16.93
N ALA A 633 -3.33 0.61 -17.20
CA ALA A 633 -3.88 1.82 -16.61
C ALA A 633 -3.95 1.74 -15.07
N ALA A 634 -4.45 0.63 -14.53
CA ALA A 634 -4.52 0.42 -13.08
C ALA A 634 -3.11 0.33 -12.45
N LYS A 635 -2.19 -0.43 -13.10
CA LYS A 635 -0.80 -0.56 -12.64
C LYS A 635 -0.04 0.77 -12.60
N ASN A 636 -0.25 1.64 -13.59
CA ASN A 636 0.44 2.93 -13.66
C ASN A 636 0.03 3.93 -12.56
N ILE A 637 -1.16 3.77 -12.00
CA ILE A 637 -1.72 4.64 -10.96
C ILE A 637 -1.52 4.08 -9.56
N ALA A 638 -1.40 2.75 -9.44
CA ALA A 638 -1.31 2.07 -8.16
C ALA A 638 -0.09 2.49 -7.34
N ASN A 639 -0.25 2.59 -6.02
CA ASN A 639 0.88 2.80 -5.11
C ASN A 639 1.69 1.50 -4.91
N VAL A 640 1.03 0.34 -5.02
CA VAL A 640 1.63 -0.98 -4.84
C VAL A 640 1.16 -1.93 -5.93
N VAL A 641 2.08 -2.70 -6.52
CA VAL A 641 1.77 -3.76 -7.48
C VAL A 641 2.25 -5.11 -6.95
N LEU A 642 1.35 -6.09 -6.88
CA LEU A 642 1.64 -7.48 -6.49
C LEU A 642 2.08 -8.26 -7.72
N MET A 643 3.40 -8.48 -7.88
CA MET A 643 4.02 -9.00 -9.10
C MET A 643 3.69 -10.46 -9.44
N ASP A 644 3.29 -11.25 -8.45
CA ASP A 644 2.85 -12.63 -8.60
C ASP A 644 1.32 -12.76 -8.51
N SER A 645 0.59 -11.66 -8.57
CA SER A 645 -0.86 -11.60 -8.40
C SER A 645 -1.36 -12.33 -7.15
N ASN A 646 -0.52 -12.40 -6.11
CA ASN A 646 -0.80 -13.13 -4.88
C ASN A 646 -1.38 -12.21 -3.80
N PHE A 647 -2.70 -12.32 -3.58
CA PHE A 647 -3.42 -11.54 -2.56
C PHE A 647 -2.90 -11.81 -1.13
N ALA A 648 -2.34 -13.00 -0.85
CA ALA A 648 -1.73 -13.32 0.45
C ALA A 648 -0.49 -12.48 0.80
N ALA A 649 0.04 -11.68 -0.12
CA ALA A 649 1.11 -10.75 0.17
C ALA A 649 0.63 -9.52 0.99
N MET A 650 -0.67 -9.20 0.98
CA MET A 650 -1.24 -8.03 1.65
C MET A 650 -0.96 -7.97 3.17
N PRO A 651 -1.15 -9.04 3.96
CA PRO A 651 -0.77 -9.08 5.38
C PRO A 651 0.69 -8.70 5.63
N GLU A 652 1.59 -9.15 4.77
CA GLU A 652 3.01 -8.84 4.90
C GLU A 652 3.31 -7.36 4.65
N ILE A 653 2.63 -6.74 3.68
CA ILE A 653 2.78 -5.30 3.39
C ILE A 653 2.35 -4.49 4.60
N VAL A 654 1.22 -4.83 5.22
CA VAL A 654 0.73 -4.20 6.46
C VAL A 654 1.74 -4.36 7.59
N ASN A 655 2.28 -5.57 7.79
CA ASN A 655 3.27 -5.85 8.81
C ASN A 655 4.58 -5.06 8.58
N GLN A 656 5.06 -4.97 7.34
CA GLN A 656 6.23 -4.15 7.00
C GLN A 656 5.96 -2.66 7.24
N GLY A 657 4.76 -2.18 6.92
CA GLY A 657 4.34 -0.82 7.23
C GLY A 657 4.36 -0.54 8.72
N ARG A 658 3.78 -1.44 9.52
CA ARG A 658 3.80 -1.35 11.00
C ARG A 658 5.21 -1.32 11.55
N ARG A 659 6.08 -2.20 11.06
CA ARG A 659 7.49 -2.23 11.44
C ARG A 659 8.16 -0.88 11.20
N VAL A 660 7.99 -0.33 10.01
CA VAL A 660 8.59 0.95 9.62
C VAL A 660 8.06 2.08 10.50
N VAL A 661 6.74 2.22 10.62
CA VAL A 661 6.13 3.32 11.39
C VAL A 661 6.45 3.23 12.88
N ASN A 662 6.35 2.03 13.49
CA ASN A 662 6.69 1.84 14.89
C ASN A 662 8.15 2.18 15.20
N ASN A 663 9.07 1.76 14.33
CA ASN A 663 10.49 2.05 14.50
C ASN A 663 10.79 3.54 14.32
N ILE A 664 10.18 4.20 13.32
CA ILE A 664 10.35 5.65 13.12
C ILE A 664 9.77 6.42 14.30
N ARG A 665 8.60 6.05 14.81
CA ARG A 665 7.93 6.69 15.96
C ARG A 665 8.79 6.61 17.23
N THR A 666 9.36 5.44 17.48
CA THR A 666 10.25 5.20 18.62
C THR A 666 11.55 6.00 18.49
N ALA A 667 12.18 5.98 17.33
CA ALA A 667 13.39 6.75 17.05
C ALA A 667 13.14 8.27 17.12
N ALA A 668 12.02 8.75 16.58
CA ALA A 668 11.63 10.16 16.66
C ALA A 668 11.50 10.65 18.10
N SER A 669 11.03 9.77 19.02
CA SER A 669 11.00 10.09 20.46
C SER A 669 12.38 10.38 21.00
N MET A 670 13.41 9.60 20.63
CA MET A 670 14.79 9.83 21.08
C MET A 670 15.36 11.15 20.53
N PHE A 671 15.11 11.48 19.28
CA PHE A 671 15.52 12.78 18.71
C PHE A 671 14.81 13.96 19.39
N LEU A 672 13.53 13.79 19.70
CA LEU A 672 12.75 14.84 20.35
C LEU A 672 13.15 15.06 21.82
N ILE A 673 13.61 14.02 22.55
CA ILE A 673 14.21 14.16 23.89
C ILE A 673 15.34 15.20 23.82
N LYS A 674 16.26 15.03 22.86
CA LYS A 674 17.41 15.93 22.67
C LYS A 674 16.96 17.36 22.45
N THR A 675 16.00 17.56 21.58
CA THR A 675 15.48 18.88 21.20
C THR A 675 14.79 19.57 22.38
N ILE A 676 13.86 18.89 23.06
CA ILE A 676 13.13 19.45 24.22
C ILE A 676 14.11 19.77 25.36
N PHE A 677 15.00 18.84 25.68
CA PHE A 677 16.04 19.05 26.69
C PHE A 677 16.88 20.31 26.40
N SER A 678 17.37 20.45 25.17
CA SER A 678 18.23 21.58 24.80
C SER A 678 17.48 22.92 24.81
N VAL A 679 16.19 22.92 24.42
CA VAL A 679 15.34 24.13 24.53
C VAL A 679 15.13 24.52 25.99
N LEU A 680 14.76 23.56 26.85
CA LEU A 680 14.55 23.80 28.30
C LEU A 680 15.84 24.27 28.98
N LEU A 681 16.96 23.63 28.69
CA LEU A 681 18.25 24.01 29.24
C LEU A 681 18.69 25.40 28.76
N CYS A 682 18.47 25.74 27.50
CA CYS A 682 18.74 27.07 26.97
C CYS A 682 17.91 28.15 27.69
N LEU A 683 16.61 27.87 27.94
CA LEU A 683 15.75 28.77 28.71
C LEU A 683 16.27 28.93 30.14
N ILE A 684 16.63 27.85 30.82
CA ILE A 684 17.23 27.92 32.18
C ILE A 684 18.50 28.77 32.15
N THR A 685 19.40 28.55 31.18
CA THR A 685 20.65 29.30 31.08
C THR A 685 20.42 30.79 30.82
N ILE A 686 19.40 31.16 29.99
CA ILE A 686 19.04 32.54 29.70
C ILE A 686 18.54 33.26 30.98
N PHE A 687 17.69 32.59 31.77
CA PHE A 687 17.05 33.24 32.94
C PHE A 687 17.84 33.10 34.24
N TRP A 688 18.62 32.03 34.41
CA TRP A 688 19.23 31.70 35.71
C TRP A 688 20.74 31.43 35.64
N GLY A 689 21.30 30.89 34.54
CA GLY A 689 22.70 30.46 34.48
C GLY A 689 23.68 31.51 33.96
N ASP A 690 24.93 31.45 34.36
CA ASP A 690 26.00 32.29 33.83
C ASP A 690 26.71 31.70 32.62
N SER A 691 26.75 30.35 32.52
CA SER A 691 27.34 29.61 31.41
C SER A 691 26.51 28.41 31.01
N TYR A 692 26.52 28.10 29.71
CA TYR A 692 25.90 26.88 29.18
C TYR A 692 26.79 25.68 29.54
N PRO A 693 26.26 24.58 30.14
CA PRO A 693 27.10 23.55 30.74
C PRO A 693 27.76 22.56 29.79
N PHE A 694 27.57 22.69 28.48
CA PHE A 694 28.11 21.75 27.50
C PHE A 694 28.93 22.43 26.40
N GLU A 695 29.94 21.71 25.94
CA GLU A 695 30.66 22.03 24.70
C GLU A 695 30.03 21.26 23.51
N PRO A 696 30.15 21.78 22.27
CA PRO A 696 29.60 21.12 21.05
C PRO A 696 30.08 19.67 20.88
N ILE A 697 31.34 19.39 21.19
CA ILE A 697 31.91 18.05 21.05
C ILE A 697 31.27 17.04 22.01
N GLN A 698 30.92 17.46 23.22
CA GLN A 698 30.25 16.62 24.23
C GLN A 698 28.84 16.25 23.78
N MET A 699 28.09 17.25 23.27
CA MET A 699 26.76 17.01 22.69
C MET A 699 26.82 16.08 21.48
N SER A 700 27.89 16.16 20.71
CA SER A 700 28.12 15.28 19.55
C SER A 700 28.31 13.82 19.97
N LEU A 701 29.10 13.54 21.01
CA LEU A 701 29.29 12.17 21.52
C LEU A 701 28.03 11.61 22.14
N ILE A 702 27.27 12.40 22.91
CA ILE A 702 25.96 12.00 23.45
C ILE A 702 25.02 11.67 22.29
N SER A 703 24.93 12.54 21.28
CA SER A 703 24.07 12.34 20.11
C SER A 703 24.44 11.07 19.33
N ALA A 704 25.72 10.80 19.13
CA ALA A 704 26.17 9.59 18.43
C ALA A 704 25.85 8.30 19.21
N CYS A 705 26.24 8.24 20.49
CA CYS A 705 26.17 7.02 21.29
C CYS A 705 24.76 6.73 21.84
N ALA A 706 23.97 7.75 22.14
CA ALA A 706 22.67 7.56 22.79
C ALA A 706 21.46 7.78 21.86
N VAL A 707 21.64 8.46 20.71
CA VAL A 707 20.54 8.72 19.78
C VAL A 707 20.83 8.12 18.41
N GLY A 708 21.86 8.58 17.68
CA GLY A 708 22.04 8.25 16.27
C GLY A 708 22.29 6.77 16.00
N ILE A 709 23.39 6.22 16.55
CA ILE A 709 23.80 4.82 16.28
C ILE A 709 22.74 3.82 16.83
N PRO A 710 22.29 3.91 18.09
CA PRO A 710 21.33 2.93 18.60
C PRO A 710 19.98 3.00 17.88
N THR A 711 19.44 4.18 17.58
CA THR A 711 18.17 4.28 16.84
C THR A 711 18.27 3.72 15.43
N PHE A 712 19.40 3.91 14.75
CA PHE A 712 19.65 3.33 13.43
C PHE A 712 19.70 1.79 13.46
N LEU A 713 20.41 1.21 14.44
CA LEU A 713 20.49 -0.24 14.59
C LEU A 713 19.14 -0.84 14.99
N LEU A 714 18.43 -0.20 15.90
CA LEU A 714 17.12 -0.64 16.40
C LEU A 714 15.99 -0.39 15.40
N ALA A 715 16.15 0.50 14.41
CA ALA A 715 15.17 0.73 13.36
C ALA A 715 14.97 -0.48 12.42
N GLN A 716 15.85 -1.47 12.49
CA GLN A 716 15.76 -2.71 11.69
C GLN A 716 15.00 -3.83 12.41
N GLU A 717 14.62 -3.64 13.66
CA GLU A 717 13.93 -4.66 14.46
C GLU A 717 12.49 -4.88 13.98
N ASN A 718 12.00 -6.13 14.10
CA ASN A 718 10.63 -6.47 13.76
C ASN A 718 9.68 -6.04 14.88
N ASN A 719 8.85 -5.04 14.61
CA ASN A 719 7.80 -4.55 15.50
C ASN A 719 6.50 -4.42 14.70
N PHE A 720 5.67 -5.45 14.74
CA PHE A 720 4.41 -5.56 13.99
C PHE A 720 3.18 -5.14 14.78
N ASN A 721 3.36 -4.53 15.96
CA ASN A 721 2.24 -4.10 16.79
C ASN A 721 1.34 -3.13 16.01
N LYS A 722 0.02 -3.21 16.27
CA LYS A 722 -0.96 -2.32 15.68
C LYS A 722 -0.59 -0.86 15.98
N ILE A 723 -0.70 -0.01 14.98
CA ILE A 723 -0.38 1.41 15.11
C ILE A 723 -1.60 2.13 15.70
N GLU A 724 -1.40 2.78 16.83
CA GLU A 724 -2.38 3.73 17.37
C GLU A 724 -2.23 5.07 16.64
N SER A 725 -3.33 5.75 16.38
CA SER A 725 -3.37 7.07 15.75
C SER A 725 -2.66 8.14 16.59
N GLY A 726 -2.15 9.20 15.96
CA GLY A 726 -1.54 10.33 16.65
C GLY A 726 -0.01 10.21 16.81
N PHE A 727 0.73 10.19 15.72
CA PHE A 727 2.19 10.14 15.70
C PHE A 727 2.86 11.17 16.62
N LEU A 728 2.50 12.47 16.48
CA LEU A 728 3.07 13.56 17.30
C LEU A 728 2.82 13.36 18.79
N ARG A 729 1.63 12.94 19.15
CA ARG A 729 1.23 12.71 20.53
C ARG A 729 2.05 11.58 21.17
N TYR A 730 2.20 10.45 20.45
CA TYR A 730 3.05 9.35 20.92
C TYR A 730 4.50 9.79 21.13
N VAL A 731 5.09 10.48 20.14
CA VAL A 731 6.49 10.93 20.19
C VAL A 731 6.71 11.89 21.35
N PHE A 732 5.81 12.86 21.54
CA PHE A 732 5.91 13.85 22.62
C PHE A 732 5.80 13.19 24.00
N MET A 733 4.85 12.27 24.20
CA MET A 733 4.63 11.61 25.48
C MET A 733 5.80 10.72 25.92
N ASN A 734 6.49 10.11 24.96
CA ASN A 734 7.69 9.32 25.29
C ASN A 734 8.95 10.19 25.42
N ALA A 735 8.97 11.37 24.82
CA ALA A 735 10.13 12.26 24.86
C ALA A 735 10.12 13.21 26.08
N PHE A 736 8.98 13.78 26.42
CA PHE A 736 8.83 14.81 27.43
C PHE A 736 9.32 14.38 28.83
N PRO A 737 8.96 13.20 29.36
CA PRO A 737 9.41 12.74 30.68
C PRO A 737 10.92 12.72 30.82
N ALA A 738 11.60 12.12 29.86
CA ALA A 738 13.05 12.03 29.86
C ALA A 738 13.71 13.41 29.75
N ALA A 739 13.21 14.26 28.84
CA ALA A 739 13.76 15.61 28.65
C ALA A 739 13.65 16.46 29.92
N VAL A 740 12.50 16.44 30.61
CA VAL A 740 12.30 17.18 31.85
C VAL A 740 13.20 16.62 32.96
N THR A 741 13.31 15.31 33.11
CA THR A 741 14.18 14.68 34.12
C THR A 741 15.65 15.03 33.91
N ILE A 742 16.14 14.93 32.66
CA ILE A 742 17.51 15.32 32.31
C ILE A 742 17.75 16.79 32.64
N THR A 743 16.80 17.66 32.24
CA THR A 743 16.89 19.10 32.54
C THR A 743 16.95 19.37 34.04
N GLY A 744 16.12 18.70 34.83
CA GLY A 744 16.12 18.83 36.31
C GLY A 744 17.44 18.39 36.95
N CYS A 745 18.00 17.27 36.46
CA CYS A 745 19.34 16.82 36.95
C CYS A 745 20.44 17.81 36.61
N VAL A 746 20.47 18.32 35.37
CA VAL A 746 21.46 19.32 34.94
C VAL A 746 21.30 20.62 35.74
N PHE A 747 20.06 21.08 35.93
CA PHE A 747 19.76 22.26 36.73
C PHE A 747 20.22 22.10 38.18
N THR A 748 20.03 20.94 38.81
CA THR A 748 20.52 20.66 40.15
C THR A 748 22.04 20.75 40.22
N ILE A 749 22.77 20.20 39.25
CA ILE A 749 24.21 20.31 39.15
C ILE A 749 24.66 21.76 38.99
N MET A 750 23.96 22.52 38.13
CA MET A 750 24.23 23.95 37.92
C MET A 750 24.11 24.72 39.21
N LEU A 751 23.03 24.53 39.98
CA LEU A 751 22.82 25.19 41.28
C LEU A 751 23.93 24.84 42.28
N VAL A 752 24.33 23.59 42.38
CA VAL A 752 25.39 23.17 43.30
C VAL A 752 26.76 23.73 42.87
N CYS A 753 27.07 23.68 41.57
CA CYS A 753 28.33 24.22 41.07
C CYS A 753 28.44 25.74 41.24
N GLN A 754 27.37 26.47 41.03
CA GLN A 754 27.37 27.93 41.19
C GLN A 754 27.52 28.39 42.64
N ASN A 755 26.88 27.64 43.58
CA ASN A 755 26.87 28.07 44.97
C ASN A 755 28.01 27.49 45.82
N VAL A 756 28.60 26.34 45.42
CA VAL A 756 29.57 25.61 46.24
C VAL A 756 30.97 25.56 45.60
N TYR A 757 31.04 25.17 44.31
CA TYR A 757 32.32 24.80 43.72
C TYR A 757 32.92 25.87 42.78
N HIS A 758 32.09 26.74 42.15
CA HIS A 758 32.49 27.81 41.24
C HIS A 758 33.41 27.36 40.08
N SER A 759 33.29 26.11 39.60
CA SER A 759 34.12 25.51 38.57
C SER A 759 33.30 25.12 37.33
N ASN A 760 33.55 25.80 36.21
CA ASN A 760 32.89 25.48 34.93
C ASN A 760 33.30 24.11 34.35
N VAL A 761 34.54 23.68 34.59
CA VAL A 761 35.03 22.38 34.11
C VAL A 761 34.37 21.24 34.87
N MET A 762 34.22 21.40 36.22
CA MET A 762 33.48 20.42 37.03
C MET A 762 32.01 20.36 36.66
N LEU A 763 31.38 21.52 36.46
CA LEU A 763 30.01 21.65 35.96
C LEU A 763 29.82 20.87 34.66
N SER A 764 30.64 21.15 33.64
CA SER A 764 30.56 20.49 32.32
C SER A 764 30.76 18.99 32.43
N THR A 765 31.75 18.51 33.23
CA THR A 765 32.03 17.10 33.42
C THR A 765 30.86 16.37 34.08
N ALA A 766 30.32 16.90 35.17
CA ALA A 766 29.20 16.31 35.89
C ALA A 766 27.93 16.26 35.04
N CYS A 767 27.62 17.37 34.35
CA CYS A 767 26.48 17.44 33.44
C CYS A 767 26.61 16.45 32.27
N PHE A 768 27.81 16.31 31.67
CA PHE A 768 28.04 15.36 30.57
C PHE A 768 27.80 13.90 31.02
N LEU A 769 28.33 13.50 32.15
CA LEU A 769 28.18 12.12 32.65
C LEU A 769 26.71 11.78 33.00
N VAL A 770 26.03 12.67 33.73
CA VAL A 770 24.63 12.46 34.14
C VAL A 770 23.71 12.50 32.93
N THR A 771 23.95 13.41 31.98
CA THR A 771 23.14 13.49 30.78
C THR A 771 23.31 12.23 29.90
N GLY A 772 24.55 11.79 29.67
CA GLY A 772 24.79 10.56 28.90
C GLY A 772 24.11 9.31 29.52
N TRP A 773 24.22 9.17 30.88
CA TRP A 773 23.54 8.12 31.61
C TRP A 773 22.01 8.17 31.42
N ASN A 774 21.43 9.35 31.59
CA ASN A 774 19.98 9.52 31.48
C ASN A 774 19.46 9.30 30.09
N TYR A 775 20.22 9.63 29.05
CA TYR A 775 19.84 9.25 27.65
C TYR A 775 19.85 7.73 27.47
N MET A 776 20.80 7.00 28.07
CA MET A 776 20.79 5.53 28.04
C MET A 776 19.60 4.94 28.82
N ALA A 777 19.22 5.57 29.94
CA ALA A 777 18.01 5.20 30.69
C ALA A 777 16.75 5.47 29.86
N ALA A 778 16.65 6.64 29.22
CA ALA A 778 15.55 6.97 28.30
C ALA A 778 15.47 5.98 27.13
N LEU A 779 16.61 5.58 26.56
CA LEU A 779 16.67 4.58 25.49
C LEU A 779 16.08 3.23 25.97
N LYS A 780 16.35 2.81 27.20
CA LYS A 780 15.76 1.59 27.80
C LYS A 780 14.24 1.72 27.93
N THR A 781 13.74 2.85 28.41
CA THR A 781 12.30 3.09 28.63
C THR A 781 11.54 3.19 27.33
N VAL A 782 12.08 3.90 26.33
CA VAL A 782 11.44 4.11 25.02
C VAL A 782 11.39 2.81 24.21
N TYR A 783 12.40 1.95 24.33
CA TYR A 783 12.45 0.66 23.63
C TYR A 783 11.97 -0.54 24.47
N ALA A 784 11.33 -0.30 25.63
CA ALA A 784 10.73 -1.38 26.41
C ALA A 784 9.56 -2.04 25.65
N PRO A 785 9.36 -3.37 25.83
CA PRO A 785 10.16 -4.36 26.55
C PRO A 785 11.48 -4.70 25.84
N LEU A 786 12.53 -4.99 26.62
CA LEU A 786 13.86 -5.18 26.09
C LEU A 786 14.10 -6.62 25.61
N SER A 787 14.15 -6.84 24.29
CA SER A 787 14.62 -8.08 23.67
C SER A 787 16.14 -8.30 23.93
N ARG A 788 16.65 -9.52 23.68
CA ARG A 788 18.10 -9.80 23.76
C ARG A 788 18.90 -8.86 22.85
N TYR A 789 18.42 -8.61 21.64
CA TYR A 789 19.05 -7.71 20.68
C TYR A 789 19.09 -6.26 21.18
N ARG A 790 17.99 -5.75 21.74
CA ARG A 790 17.91 -4.41 22.34
C ARG A 790 18.90 -4.26 23.48
N LYS A 791 18.98 -5.27 24.39
CA LYS A 791 19.92 -5.26 25.51
C LYS A 791 21.37 -5.16 25.04
N ILE A 792 21.78 -5.96 24.04
CA ILE A 792 23.15 -5.93 23.49
C ILE A 792 23.50 -4.54 22.95
N ILE A 793 22.61 -3.94 22.15
CA ILE A 793 22.86 -2.61 21.57
C ILE A 793 22.93 -1.55 22.67
N ILE A 794 21.94 -1.52 23.57
CA ILE A 794 21.86 -0.47 24.59
C ILE A 794 23.03 -0.54 25.56
N TYR A 795 23.34 -1.71 26.11
CA TYR A 795 24.48 -1.87 27.03
C TYR A 795 25.82 -1.73 26.31
N GLY A 796 25.93 -2.19 25.06
CA GLY A 796 27.12 -1.98 24.23
C GLY A 796 27.40 -0.48 23.99
N MET A 797 26.36 0.28 23.63
CA MET A 797 26.47 1.73 23.44
C MET A 797 26.76 2.47 24.76
N GLN A 798 26.19 2.01 25.87
CA GLN A 798 26.50 2.53 27.19
C GLN A 798 27.97 2.32 27.54
N PHE A 799 28.50 1.14 27.26
CA PHE A 799 29.92 0.85 27.47
C PHE A 799 30.81 1.72 26.57
N ILE A 800 30.47 1.84 25.27
CA ILE A 800 31.19 2.66 24.30
C ILE A 800 31.23 4.14 24.77
N PHE A 801 30.10 4.66 25.23
CA PHE A 801 30.02 6.05 25.74
C PHE A 801 30.99 6.31 26.89
N PHE A 802 30.97 5.48 27.94
CA PHE A 802 31.86 5.65 29.08
C PHE A 802 33.31 5.36 28.75
N PHE A 803 33.58 4.36 27.90
CA PHE A 803 34.93 4.07 27.41
C PHE A 803 35.49 5.25 26.62
N ALA A 804 34.70 5.83 25.71
CA ALA A 804 35.09 7.03 24.97
C ALA A 804 35.34 8.24 25.92
N ALA A 805 34.49 8.42 26.95
CA ALA A 805 34.64 9.49 27.91
C ALA A 805 35.99 9.40 28.64
N VAL A 806 36.46 8.20 28.92
CA VAL A 806 37.80 7.98 29.55
C VAL A 806 38.93 8.15 28.53
N CYS A 807 38.83 7.54 27.35
CA CYS A 807 39.91 7.54 26.34
C CYS A 807 40.18 8.92 25.74
N VAL A 808 39.13 9.73 25.53
CA VAL A 808 39.26 11.04 24.90
C VAL A 808 38.91 12.20 25.85
N GLN A 809 39.11 12.04 27.15
CA GLN A 809 38.78 13.03 28.19
C GLN A 809 39.37 14.44 27.89
N ASN A 810 40.60 14.54 27.39
CA ASN A 810 41.22 15.80 27.05
C ASN A 810 40.52 16.50 25.86
N LEU A 811 40.07 15.72 24.86
CA LEU A 811 39.35 16.24 23.72
C LEU A 811 37.94 16.74 24.11
N LEU A 812 37.31 16.04 25.05
CA LEU A 812 36.00 16.38 25.59
C LEU A 812 36.08 17.47 26.68
N ALA A 813 37.27 17.97 27.00
CA ALA A 813 37.51 18.96 28.07
C ALA A 813 36.91 18.52 29.45
N LEU A 814 37.02 17.21 29.79
CA LEU A 814 36.56 16.68 31.04
C LEU A 814 37.65 16.88 32.13
N GLY A 815 37.23 17.32 33.34
CA GLY A 815 38.07 17.51 34.48
C GLY A 815 37.78 16.53 35.60
N SER A 816 38.58 16.64 36.69
CA SER A 816 38.35 15.87 37.91
C SER A 816 37.10 16.39 38.63
N LEU A 817 36.37 15.48 39.26
CA LEU A 817 35.25 15.78 40.14
C LEU A 817 35.69 15.70 41.57
N GLU A 818 35.30 16.65 42.43
CA GLU A 818 35.45 16.55 43.85
C GLU A 818 34.53 15.53 44.48
N PHE A 819 34.88 15.00 45.65
CA PHE A 819 34.16 13.90 46.29
C PHE A 819 32.66 14.20 46.49
N GLY A 820 32.30 15.38 46.93
CA GLY A 820 30.89 15.79 47.08
C GLY A 820 30.12 15.80 45.77
N MET A 821 30.76 16.22 44.65
CA MET A 821 30.17 16.20 43.35
C MET A 821 30.02 14.76 42.80
N ILE A 822 30.97 13.87 43.11
CA ILE A 822 30.87 12.44 42.75
C ILE A 822 29.64 11.81 43.43
N ILE A 823 29.41 12.12 44.72
CA ILE A 823 28.22 11.64 45.43
C ILE A 823 26.94 12.15 44.78
N LEU A 824 26.87 13.44 44.46
CA LEU A 824 25.71 14.05 43.78
C LEU A 824 25.43 13.38 42.41
N VAL A 825 26.48 13.24 41.60
CA VAL A 825 26.39 12.55 40.28
C VAL A 825 25.87 11.14 40.46
N PHE A 826 26.41 10.38 41.43
CA PHE A 826 25.96 9.02 41.69
C PHE A 826 24.48 8.94 42.12
N ILE A 827 24.06 9.85 43.01
CA ILE A 827 22.66 9.94 43.43
C ILE A 827 21.76 10.23 42.20
N LEU A 828 22.09 11.24 41.40
CA LEU A 828 21.31 11.58 40.25
C LEU A 828 21.26 10.44 39.21
N MET A 829 22.38 9.76 38.96
CA MET A 829 22.42 8.60 38.06
C MET A 829 21.61 7.41 38.56
N THR A 830 21.49 7.23 39.88
CA THR A 830 20.72 6.13 40.47
C THR A 830 19.22 6.40 40.44
N PHE A 831 18.78 7.60 40.74
CA PHE A 831 17.35 7.90 40.89
C PHE A 831 16.68 8.37 39.58
N SER A 832 17.40 9.06 38.72
CA SER A 832 16.81 9.61 37.48
C SER A 832 16.17 8.57 36.55
N PRO A 833 16.69 7.33 36.36
CA PRO A 833 16.01 6.32 35.57
C PRO A 833 14.62 5.97 36.12
N VAL A 834 14.51 5.86 37.45
CA VAL A 834 13.21 5.60 38.11
C VAL A 834 12.25 6.76 37.90
N VAL A 835 12.74 7.99 38.01
CA VAL A 835 11.93 9.20 37.76
C VAL A 835 11.43 9.23 36.30
N ILE A 836 12.30 8.91 35.33
CA ILE A 836 11.90 8.83 33.90
C ILE A 836 10.79 7.80 33.73
N GLU A 837 10.92 6.61 34.33
CA GLU A 837 9.94 5.53 34.19
C GLU A 837 8.59 5.93 34.82
N VAL A 838 8.59 6.44 36.06
CA VAL A 838 7.37 6.88 36.74
C VAL A 838 6.63 8.00 35.98
N ILE A 839 7.36 9.02 35.53
CA ILE A 839 6.73 10.11 34.76
C ILE A 839 6.20 9.59 33.41
N THR A 840 6.93 8.66 32.76
CA THR A 840 6.48 8.06 31.50
C THR A 840 5.20 7.25 31.70
N GLU A 841 5.11 6.44 32.75
CA GLU A 841 3.89 5.69 33.08
C GLU A 841 2.73 6.62 33.42
N TRP A 842 3.00 7.67 34.19
CA TRP A 842 1.98 8.69 34.50
C TRP A 842 1.46 9.39 33.24
N CYS A 843 2.34 9.81 32.34
CA CYS A 843 1.97 10.38 31.05
C CYS A 843 1.14 9.40 30.21
N ARG A 844 1.53 8.11 30.13
CA ARG A 844 0.79 7.08 29.44
C ARG A 844 -0.59 6.85 30.06
N SER A 845 -0.69 6.86 31.39
CA SER A 845 -1.99 6.73 32.09
C SER A 845 -2.92 7.90 31.78
N LEU A 846 -2.41 9.14 31.73
CA LEU A 846 -3.18 10.32 31.34
C LEU A 846 -3.66 10.22 29.89
N TYR A 847 -2.80 9.70 29.02
CA TYR A 847 -3.14 9.47 27.62
C TYR A 847 -4.30 8.49 27.47
N ASN A 848 -4.20 7.33 28.09
CA ASN A 848 -5.21 6.29 28.01
C ASN A 848 -6.57 6.78 28.55
N LYS A 849 -6.57 7.53 29.63
CA LYS A 849 -7.78 8.15 30.20
C LYS A 849 -8.42 9.19 29.25
N ALA A 850 -7.59 9.99 28.56
CA ALA A 850 -8.08 10.97 27.61
C ALA A 850 -8.67 10.29 26.36
N HIS A 851 -8.03 9.22 25.89
CA HIS A 851 -8.49 8.45 24.74
C HIS A 851 -9.77 7.66 25.01
N GLU A 852 -9.91 7.09 26.23
CA GLU A 852 -11.19 6.48 26.68
C GLU A 852 -12.33 7.49 26.76
N LYS A 853 -12.04 8.72 27.20
CA LYS A 853 -13.04 9.79 27.23
C LYS A 853 -13.47 10.21 25.82
N GLU A 854 -12.54 10.33 24.90
CA GLU A 854 -12.82 10.61 23.48
C GLU A 854 -13.68 9.49 22.86
N LYS A 855 -13.31 8.22 23.05
CA LYS A 855 -14.10 7.07 22.61
C LYS A 855 -15.50 7.06 23.23
N LYS A 856 -15.61 7.28 24.53
CA LYS A 856 -16.92 7.36 25.20
C LYS A 856 -17.76 8.54 24.73
N GLY A 857 -17.14 9.69 24.45
CA GLY A 857 -17.80 10.85 23.85
C GLY A 857 -18.32 10.57 22.44
N ILE A 858 -17.55 9.87 21.60
CA ILE A 858 -17.97 9.46 20.26
C ILE A 858 -19.09 8.41 20.35
N ILE A 859 -18.97 7.42 21.24
CA ILE A 859 -19.99 6.38 21.45
C ILE A 859 -21.30 6.99 22.02
N SER A 860 -21.23 7.96 22.93
CA SER A 860 -22.43 8.63 23.45
C SER A 860 -23.12 9.50 22.39
N LEU A 861 -22.36 10.18 21.53
CA LEU A 861 -22.87 10.89 20.36
C LEU A 861 -23.50 9.96 19.33
N PHE A 862 -22.93 8.76 19.17
CA PHE A 862 -23.48 7.73 18.29
C PHE A 862 -24.79 7.15 18.84
N LEU A 863 -24.84 6.85 20.14
CA LEU A 863 -26.05 6.37 20.80
C LEU A 863 -27.18 7.40 20.84
N GLU A 864 -26.85 8.70 20.98
CA GLU A 864 -27.84 9.80 20.82
C GLU A 864 -28.42 9.93 19.42
N LYS A 865 -27.58 9.64 18.38
CA LYS A 865 -28.05 9.63 16.98
C LYS A 865 -28.89 8.39 16.63
N VAL A 866 -28.66 7.27 17.28
CA VAL A 866 -29.45 6.02 17.09
C VAL A 866 -30.77 6.06 17.84
N GLN A 867 -30.91 6.91 18.88
CA GLN A 867 -32.17 7.12 19.62
C GLN A 867 -33.05 8.23 19.05
N LYS A 868 -32.57 9.04 18.11
CA LYS A 868 -33.32 9.97 17.27
C LYS A 868 -33.62 9.38 15.92
#